data_bd62127ea1489b620f1f8d67a615650a
#
_entry.id   bd62127ea1489b620f1f8d67a615650a
#
_cell.length_a   1.000
_cell.length_b   1.000
_cell.length_c   1.000
_cell.angle_alpha   90.00
_cell.angle_beta   90.00
_cell.angle_gamma   90.00
#
_symmetry.space_group_name_H-M   'P 1'
#
loop_
_entity.id
_entity.type
_entity.pdbx_description
1 polymer ?
#
loop_
_entity_poly.entity_id
_entity_poly.type
_entity_poly.pdbx_seq_one_letter_code
_entity_poly.pdbx_strand_id
1 'polypeptide(L)'
;MKRALWVLAVLLSHWRRHKMQFATLLIGLIAATALWSGVQAINQQARNAYDRAAATFGGVRTAMLVAPNAATFPQELFIKLRRAGWPVSPVLEGRVQINGHSVRLLGIEPVTLPVDVGNAPRLGATDLSSFVAPPGQTLVARETLRGLQQAEGTAPAISSGARLPPLRVQPQLAPDVLVVDIGVAQRLLSKPDQVSRLLIGKPRGKPAPLASVVGEQLERVEPNAETELERLTDSFHLNLTAFGLLSFFVGLFIVNSAVGLAFEQRLPMLRTLRACGASARLVNTVLVVELVALALVAGLIGLACGYFIAAALLPDVAASLRGLYGAQIPGQLSLRPEWWLAGIGISVAGALVAAATSLIKAIRMPVLATGQPGAWQQRQRRWLILQSCAACGAFAVALLLLHYGQSLIAGFGVLAALMFGAALILPAFLDIILLVGQRFARGPLVLWFWADSRQQLSGLSLALMALLLALAVNVGVSTMVETFSRTFIGWLNGRLAADVYVSASDNAQGVAIRNWLKDRSDVQAILSGGRAEAQFQGQPVELLGLPDHALYRERWPLIETAPRAWTRLVPGNAAFISEQLSRRLNVQIGDVVEVPAPGGTWELDIVGIYADYGNPKGQLTVNVAALIRQFPQTPQTRIGLIVARENIPGLIAALQKQFGLDDRRIADQATVKAESIRIFNRTFAVTSALNAFTLGVAGIALLTSLLTLANSRLPQLAPLWAIGLTRPRLATIELTKTLSVALFTALLAVPLGLLVAWCLIAIVNVKAFGWRLPFHVFPLHLVELVAVALFASLLAALLPMVRLARMQPANLVKVFANER
;
A
#
# COMPACT_ATOMS: atom_id res chain seq x y z
N MET A 1 34.26 -34.04 13.62
CA MET A 1 33.04 -33.88 14.45
C MET A 1 33.34 -33.39 15.89
N LYS A 2 34.17 -34.05 16.70
CA LYS A 2 34.39 -33.65 18.10
C LYS A 2 34.80 -32.19 18.33
N ARG A 3 35.72 -31.63 17.47
CA ARG A 3 36.15 -30.22 17.57
C ARG A 3 35.03 -29.23 17.23
N ALA A 4 34.15 -29.53 16.27
CA ALA A 4 33.02 -28.67 15.92
C ALA A 4 31.98 -28.62 17.05
N LEU A 5 31.66 -29.77 17.64
CA LEU A 5 30.75 -29.84 18.80
C LEU A 5 31.30 -29.10 20.01
N TRP A 6 32.61 -29.14 20.26
CA TRP A 6 33.26 -28.39 21.32
C TRP A 6 33.16 -26.86 21.06
N VAL A 7 33.48 -26.41 19.84
CA VAL A 7 33.33 -24.98 19.47
C VAL A 7 31.87 -24.53 19.62
N LEU A 8 30.93 -25.35 19.18
CA LEU A 8 29.49 -25.06 19.33
C LEU A 8 29.07 -24.98 20.80
N ALA A 9 29.52 -25.89 21.64
CA ALA A 9 29.24 -25.89 23.07
C ALA A 9 29.76 -24.63 23.76
N VAL A 10 30.97 -24.16 23.39
CA VAL A 10 31.55 -22.91 23.91
C VAL A 10 30.73 -21.71 23.44
N LEU A 11 30.33 -21.65 22.17
CA LEU A 11 29.50 -20.57 21.63
C LEU A 11 28.13 -20.51 22.32
N LEU A 12 27.48 -21.65 22.52
CA LEU A 12 26.18 -21.74 23.20
C LEU A 12 26.28 -21.41 24.72
N SER A 13 27.43 -21.71 25.35
CA SER A 13 27.65 -21.34 26.77
C SER A 13 27.65 -19.84 27.00
N HIS A 14 28.06 -19.06 25.99
CA HIS A 14 28.00 -17.61 26.04
C HIS A 14 26.58 -17.12 26.26
N TRP A 15 25.60 -17.65 25.56
CA TRP A 15 24.18 -17.26 25.68
C TRP A 15 23.57 -17.62 27.04
N ARG A 16 23.99 -18.72 27.63
CA ARG A 16 23.55 -19.09 28.99
C ARG A 16 24.02 -18.08 30.04
N ARG A 17 25.21 -17.51 29.85
CA ARG A 17 25.79 -16.49 30.76
C ARG A 17 25.25 -15.08 30.47
N HIS A 18 24.94 -14.77 29.23
CA HIS A 18 24.49 -13.46 28.77
C HIS A 18 23.04 -13.50 28.23
N LYS A 19 22.08 -13.94 29.08
CA LYS A 19 20.66 -14.11 28.70
C LYS A 19 20.02 -12.86 28.11
N MET A 20 20.35 -11.67 28.63
CA MET A 20 19.81 -10.40 28.11
C MET A 20 20.25 -10.14 26.65
N GLN A 21 21.51 -10.45 26.32
CA GLN A 21 22.03 -10.27 24.96
C GLN A 21 21.40 -11.26 23.98
N PHE A 22 21.18 -12.49 24.45
CA PHE A 22 20.46 -13.49 23.68
C PHE A 22 19.02 -13.05 23.39
N ALA A 23 18.31 -12.59 24.43
CA ALA A 23 16.94 -12.10 24.30
C ALA A 23 16.86 -10.91 23.34
N THR A 24 17.77 -9.95 23.44
CA THR A 24 17.77 -8.77 22.57
C THR A 24 18.07 -9.11 21.11
N LEU A 25 19.00 -10.04 20.83
CA LEU A 25 19.26 -10.55 19.50
C LEU A 25 18.00 -11.22 18.92
N LEU A 26 17.39 -12.10 19.71
CA LEU A 26 16.19 -12.84 19.30
C LEU A 26 15.02 -11.88 19.03
N ILE A 27 14.78 -10.92 19.93
CA ILE A 27 13.74 -9.88 19.75
C ILE A 27 13.98 -9.07 18.49
N GLY A 28 15.22 -8.66 18.20
CA GLY A 28 15.57 -7.94 16.98
C GLY A 28 15.26 -8.72 15.70
N LEU A 29 15.63 -10.00 15.67
CA LEU A 29 15.32 -10.91 14.56
C LEU A 29 13.81 -11.16 14.41
N ILE A 30 13.11 -11.42 15.51
CA ILE A 30 11.66 -11.64 15.56
C ILE A 30 10.93 -10.38 15.04
N ALA A 31 11.29 -9.22 15.57
CA ALA A 31 10.63 -7.97 15.23
C ALA A 31 10.81 -7.59 13.75
N ALA A 32 12.02 -7.75 13.20
CA ALA A 32 12.29 -7.52 11.79
C ALA A 32 11.49 -8.48 10.88
N THR A 33 11.40 -9.77 11.25
CA THR A 33 10.64 -10.78 10.50
C THR A 33 9.13 -10.53 10.64
N ALA A 34 8.64 -10.16 11.85
CA ALA A 34 7.24 -9.87 12.10
C ALA A 34 6.77 -8.64 11.31
N LEU A 35 7.59 -7.58 11.25
CA LEU A 35 7.30 -6.38 10.46
C LEU A 35 7.11 -6.73 8.98
N TRP A 36 8.08 -7.42 8.41
CA TRP A 36 8.02 -7.83 7.00
C TRP A 36 6.84 -8.78 6.74
N SER A 37 6.66 -9.80 7.57
CA SER A 37 5.63 -10.81 7.35
C SER A 37 4.22 -10.25 7.55
N GLY A 38 4.03 -9.33 8.49
CA GLY A 38 2.76 -8.63 8.69
C GLY A 38 2.35 -7.80 7.48
N VAL A 39 3.28 -7.02 6.92
CA VAL A 39 3.05 -6.24 5.70
C VAL A 39 2.73 -7.14 4.51
N GLN A 40 3.49 -8.23 4.32
CA GLN A 40 3.28 -9.16 3.21
C GLN A 40 1.96 -9.93 3.35
N ALA A 41 1.56 -10.32 4.56
CA ALA A 41 0.28 -10.99 4.78
C ALA A 41 -0.91 -10.09 4.39
N ILE A 42 -0.88 -8.82 4.79
CA ILE A 42 -1.89 -7.83 4.41
C ILE A 42 -1.89 -7.61 2.90
N ASN A 43 -0.71 -7.43 2.29
CA ASN A 43 -0.57 -7.22 0.85
C ASN A 43 -1.10 -8.41 0.04
N GLN A 44 -0.75 -9.64 0.43
CA GLN A 44 -1.23 -10.85 -0.25
C GLN A 44 -2.75 -11.02 -0.11
N GLN A 45 -3.30 -10.70 1.05
CA GLN A 45 -4.75 -10.77 1.26
C GLN A 45 -5.49 -9.73 0.43
N ALA A 46 -4.95 -8.51 0.33
CA ALA A 46 -5.47 -7.48 -0.53
C ALA A 46 -5.44 -7.94 -2.01
N ARG A 47 -4.31 -8.46 -2.50
CA ARG A 47 -4.19 -9.03 -3.86
C ARG A 47 -5.25 -10.09 -4.13
N ASN A 48 -5.35 -11.10 -3.27
CA ASN A 48 -6.32 -12.17 -3.43
C ASN A 48 -7.77 -11.68 -3.44
N ALA A 49 -8.07 -10.60 -2.73
CA ALA A 49 -9.41 -10.01 -2.74
C ALA A 49 -9.69 -9.26 -4.03
N TYR A 50 -8.71 -8.51 -4.54
CA TYR A 50 -8.81 -7.82 -5.82
C TYR A 50 -8.89 -8.80 -6.99
N ASP A 51 -8.03 -9.82 -7.05
CA ASP A 51 -8.05 -10.82 -8.10
C ASP A 51 -9.43 -11.50 -8.19
N ARG A 52 -10.06 -11.75 -7.03
CA ARG A 52 -11.43 -12.28 -6.97
C ARG A 52 -12.46 -11.25 -7.42
N ALA A 53 -12.35 -10.00 -7.01
CA ALA A 53 -13.25 -8.94 -7.43
C ALA A 53 -13.12 -8.68 -8.94
N ALA A 54 -11.91 -8.59 -9.48
CA ALA A 54 -11.64 -8.42 -10.90
C ALA A 54 -12.18 -9.59 -11.74
N ALA A 55 -12.00 -10.82 -11.29
CA ALA A 55 -12.55 -12.01 -11.94
C ALA A 55 -14.07 -11.98 -12.01
N THR A 56 -14.74 -11.27 -11.11
CA THR A 56 -16.21 -11.20 -11.02
C THR A 56 -16.80 -10.03 -11.80
N PHE A 57 -16.11 -8.88 -11.83
CA PHE A 57 -16.65 -7.65 -12.45
C PHE A 57 -16.45 -7.53 -13.97
N GLY A 58 -15.89 -8.53 -14.63
CA GLY A 58 -15.79 -8.54 -16.09
C GLY A 58 -14.40 -8.69 -16.64
N GLY A 59 -13.43 -8.99 -15.80
CA GLY A 59 -12.07 -9.37 -16.20
C GLY A 59 -12.03 -10.74 -16.89
N VAL A 60 -12.88 -10.97 -17.87
CA VAL A 60 -12.71 -12.07 -18.79
C VAL A 60 -11.54 -11.69 -19.69
N ARG A 61 -10.41 -12.35 -19.49
CA ARG A 61 -9.21 -12.23 -20.38
C ARG A 61 -9.48 -12.79 -21.78
N THR A 62 -10.73 -12.75 -22.21
CA THR A 62 -11.22 -13.33 -23.45
C THR A 62 -12.04 -12.28 -24.20
N ALA A 63 -11.79 -12.13 -25.50
CA ALA A 63 -12.59 -11.26 -26.34
C ALA A 63 -14.09 -11.60 -26.21
N MET A 64 -14.95 -10.61 -26.26
CA MET A 64 -16.38 -10.80 -26.13
C MET A 64 -17.15 -10.08 -27.25
N LEU A 65 -18.34 -10.56 -27.56
CA LEU A 65 -19.30 -9.87 -28.42
C LEU A 65 -20.42 -9.32 -27.56
N VAL A 66 -20.71 -8.04 -27.76
CA VAL A 66 -21.76 -7.30 -27.06
C VAL A 66 -22.63 -6.55 -28.06
N ALA A 67 -23.88 -6.26 -27.70
CA ALA A 67 -24.67 -5.34 -28.48
C ALA A 67 -24.15 -3.89 -28.27
N PRO A 68 -24.20 -3.02 -29.32
CA PRO A 68 -23.64 -1.65 -29.24
C PRO A 68 -24.19 -0.80 -28.10
N ASN A 69 -25.40 -1.07 -27.62
CA ASN A 69 -26.06 -0.30 -26.55
C ASN A 69 -26.04 -1.00 -25.17
N ALA A 70 -25.14 -1.97 -24.94
CA ALA A 70 -25.11 -2.80 -23.73
C ALA A 70 -26.44 -3.47 -23.39
N ALA A 71 -27.36 -3.59 -24.38
CA ALA A 71 -28.65 -4.25 -24.25
C ALA A 71 -28.47 -5.77 -24.38
N THR A 72 -29.46 -6.51 -23.90
CA THR A 72 -29.55 -7.95 -24.21
C THR A 72 -29.93 -8.14 -25.69
N PHE A 73 -29.49 -9.23 -26.30
CA PHE A 73 -29.77 -9.55 -27.66
C PHE A 73 -30.27 -11.01 -27.79
N PRO A 74 -30.93 -11.37 -28.93
CA PRO A 74 -31.52 -12.69 -29.10
C PRO A 74 -30.48 -13.82 -29.09
N GLN A 75 -30.77 -14.90 -28.39
CA GLN A 75 -29.96 -16.11 -28.32
C GLN A 75 -29.72 -16.76 -29.71
N GLU A 76 -30.54 -16.47 -30.70
CA GLU A 76 -30.37 -16.92 -32.07
C GLU A 76 -29.02 -16.51 -32.66
N LEU A 77 -28.50 -15.34 -32.31
CA LEU A 77 -27.19 -14.87 -32.78
C LEU A 77 -26.04 -15.77 -32.28
N PHE A 78 -26.17 -16.28 -31.05
CA PHE A 78 -25.23 -17.29 -30.52
C PHE A 78 -25.26 -18.57 -31.37
N ILE A 79 -26.45 -19.06 -31.71
CA ILE A 79 -26.64 -20.28 -32.53
C ILE A 79 -26.03 -20.08 -33.93
N LYS A 80 -26.29 -18.94 -34.57
CA LYS A 80 -25.73 -18.57 -35.89
C LYS A 80 -24.20 -18.56 -35.88
N LEU A 81 -23.61 -17.94 -34.86
CA LEU A 81 -22.14 -17.87 -34.71
C LEU A 81 -21.53 -19.25 -34.45
N ARG A 82 -22.15 -20.08 -33.62
CA ARG A 82 -21.68 -21.46 -33.38
C ARG A 82 -21.70 -22.30 -34.66
N ARG A 83 -22.77 -22.19 -35.45
CA ARG A 83 -22.88 -22.88 -36.77
C ARG A 83 -21.86 -22.36 -37.79
N ALA A 84 -21.46 -21.09 -37.70
CA ALA A 84 -20.43 -20.48 -38.51
C ALA A 84 -18.99 -20.80 -38.05
N GLY A 85 -18.82 -21.66 -37.02
CA GLY A 85 -17.51 -22.11 -36.54
C GLY A 85 -16.88 -21.23 -35.46
N TRP A 86 -17.58 -20.23 -34.94
CA TRP A 86 -17.11 -19.40 -33.85
C TRP A 86 -17.20 -20.12 -32.49
N PRO A 87 -16.10 -20.22 -31.73
CA PRO A 87 -16.12 -20.83 -30.41
C PRO A 87 -16.66 -19.81 -29.38
N VAL A 88 -17.94 -19.52 -29.40
CA VAL A 88 -18.60 -18.58 -28.51
C VAL A 88 -19.42 -19.28 -27.42
N SER A 89 -19.54 -18.67 -26.25
CA SER A 89 -20.32 -19.10 -25.11
C SER A 89 -21.24 -17.97 -24.60
N PRO A 90 -22.55 -18.22 -24.39
CA PRO A 90 -23.45 -17.17 -23.98
C PRO A 90 -23.39 -16.91 -22.46
N VAL A 91 -23.56 -15.66 -22.10
CA VAL A 91 -23.69 -15.22 -20.70
C VAL A 91 -24.87 -14.27 -20.59
N LEU A 92 -25.76 -14.55 -19.64
CA LEU A 92 -26.85 -13.63 -19.24
C LEU A 92 -26.59 -13.09 -17.85
N GLU A 93 -26.68 -11.78 -17.70
CA GLU A 93 -26.41 -11.08 -16.47
C GLU A 93 -27.60 -10.24 -16.00
N GLY A 94 -27.85 -10.25 -14.69
CA GLY A 94 -28.84 -9.41 -14.05
C GLY A 94 -28.64 -9.30 -12.55
N ARG A 95 -29.46 -8.52 -11.88
CA ARG A 95 -29.49 -8.41 -10.43
C ARG A 95 -30.78 -8.98 -9.87
N VAL A 96 -30.67 -9.72 -8.77
CA VAL A 96 -31.83 -10.26 -8.03
C VAL A 96 -31.67 -9.85 -6.56
N GLN A 97 -32.80 -9.77 -5.86
CA GLN A 97 -32.80 -9.47 -4.42
C GLN A 97 -33.26 -10.72 -3.66
N ILE A 98 -32.52 -11.06 -2.59
CA ILE A 98 -32.81 -12.16 -1.68
C ILE A 98 -32.73 -11.60 -0.26
N ASN A 99 -33.79 -11.70 0.52
CA ASN A 99 -33.86 -11.15 1.89
C ASN A 99 -33.40 -9.68 1.98
N GLY A 100 -33.75 -8.84 1.00
CA GLY A 100 -33.33 -7.44 0.96
C GLY A 100 -31.87 -7.19 0.50
N HIS A 101 -31.08 -8.24 0.26
CA HIS A 101 -29.73 -8.13 -0.30
C HIS A 101 -29.76 -8.24 -1.82
N SER A 102 -29.17 -7.25 -2.50
CA SER A 102 -29.00 -7.26 -3.96
C SER A 102 -27.77 -8.06 -4.34
N VAL A 103 -27.94 -9.15 -5.09
CA VAL A 103 -26.87 -10.01 -5.60
C VAL A 103 -26.88 -10.06 -7.12
N ARG A 104 -25.73 -10.24 -7.73
CA ARG A 104 -25.57 -10.36 -9.18
C ARG A 104 -25.77 -11.80 -9.60
N LEU A 105 -26.70 -12.02 -10.50
CA LEU A 105 -27.00 -13.33 -11.07
C LEU A 105 -26.33 -13.46 -12.45
N LEU A 106 -25.52 -14.51 -12.63
CA LEU A 106 -24.85 -14.86 -13.87
C LEU A 106 -25.38 -16.20 -14.36
N GLY A 107 -26.03 -16.18 -15.52
CA GLY A 107 -26.40 -17.39 -16.28
C GLY A 107 -25.29 -17.76 -17.24
N ILE A 108 -24.77 -18.96 -17.15
CA ILE A 108 -23.69 -19.47 -18.02
C ILE A 108 -24.10 -20.79 -18.65
N GLU A 109 -23.53 -21.09 -19.82
CA GLU A 109 -23.60 -22.40 -20.45
C GLU A 109 -22.25 -23.13 -20.26
N PRO A 110 -22.12 -24.06 -19.34
CA PRO A 110 -20.84 -24.65 -18.97
C PRO A 110 -20.23 -25.51 -20.08
N VAL A 111 -21.02 -26.04 -21.02
CA VAL A 111 -20.53 -26.92 -22.10
C VAL A 111 -19.74 -26.15 -23.17
N THR A 112 -20.11 -24.91 -23.43
CA THR A 112 -19.45 -24.06 -24.45
C THR A 112 -18.46 -23.10 -23.88
N LEU A 113 -18.30 -23.05 -22.54
CA LEU A 113 -17.43 -22.13 -21.87
C LEU A 113 -15.97 -22.37 -22.27
N PRO A 114 -15.20 -21.35 -22.75
CA PRO A 114 -13.80 -21.52 -23.10
C PRO A 114 -12.96 -21.92 -21.90
N VAL A 115 -12.03 -22.86 -22.09
CA VAL A 115 -11.14 -23.38 -21.01
C VAL A 115 -10.23 -22.29 -20.43
N ASP A 116 -9.94 -21.24 -21.22
CA ASP A 116 -9.05 -20.14 -20.87
C ASP A 116 -9.78 -18.99 -20.11
N VAL A 117 -11.06 -19.15 -19.78
CA VAL A 117 -11.81 -18.17 -18.98
C VAL A 117 -11.43 -18.35 -17.50
N GLY A 118 -10.39 -17.67 -17.08
CA GLY A 118 -9.84 -17.48 -15.73
C GLY A 118 -10.41 -18.34 -14.59
N ASN A 119 -11.21 -17.78 -13.72
CA ASN A 119 -11.84 -18.44 -12.58
C ASN A 119 -13.27 -18.95 -12.85
N ALA A 120 -13.61 -19.27 -14.11
CA ALA A 120 -14.87 -19.96 -14.37
C ALA A 120 -14.90 -21.25 -13.54
N PRO A 121 -16.01 -21.55 -12.88
CA PRO A 121 -16.13 -22.75 -12.06
C PRO A 121 -15.84 -23.98 -12.93
N ARG A 122 -14.70 -24.63 -12.68
CA ARG A 122 -14.37 -25.92 -13.29
C ARG A 122 -15.28 -26.95 -12.66
N LEU A 123 -16.42 -27.18 -13.29
CA LEU A 123 -17.34 -28.24 -12.89
C LEU A 123 -16.73 -29.58 -13.34
N GLY A 124 -16.52 -30.50 -12.42
CA GLY A 124 -16.21 -31.91 -12.77
C GLY A 124 -17.38 -32.53 -13.53
N ALA A 125 -17.15 -33.65 -14.22
CA ALA A 125 -18.16 -34.28 -15.03
C ALA A 125 -19.45 -34.61 -14.23
N THR A 126 -19.33 -35.01 -12.97
CA THR A 126 -20.43 -35.28 -12.04
C THR A 126 -21.14 -34.00 -11.57
N ASP A 127 -20.38 -32.90 -11.44
CA ASP A 127 -20.92 -31.60 -11.03
C ASP A 127 -21.66 -30.92 -12.20
N LEU A 128 -21.23 -31.17 -13.44
CA LEU A 128 -21.85 -30.62 -14.64
C LEU A 128 -23.27 -31.10 -14.83
N SER A 129 -23.51 -32.39 -14.64
CA SER A 129 -24.86 -32.97 -14.75
C SER A 129 -25.82 -32.41 -13.69
N SER A 130 -25.36 -32.25 -12.46
CA SER A 130 -26.18 -31.69 -11.37
C SER A 130 -26.40 -30.17 -11.49
N PHE A 131 -25.53 -29.46 -12.20
CA PHE A 131 -25.70 -28.04 -12.48
C PHE A 131 -26.73 -27.76 -13.57
N VAL A 132 -26.78 -28.58 -14.63
CA VAL A 132 -27.64 -28.37 -15.79
C VAL A 132 -28.98 -29.10 -15.62
N ALA A 133 -28.98 -30.33 -15.07
CA ALA A 133 -30.21 -31.11 -14.93
C ALA A 133 -31.14 -30.53 -13.86
N PRO A 134 -32.48 -30.46 -14.10
CA PRO A 134 -33.44 -29.97 -13.11
C PRO A 134 -33.34 -30.73 -11.77
N PRO A 135 -33.40 -30.04 -10.61
CA PRO A 135 -33.70 -28.61 -10.42
C PRO A 135 -32.51 -27.66 -10.68
N GLY A 136 -31.34 -28.18 -11.02
CA GLY A 136 -30.10 -27.40 -11.18
C GLY A 136 -29.44 -27.05 -9.86
N GLN A 137 -28.35 -26.28 -9.92
CA GLN A 137 -27.64 -25.78 -8.74
C GLN A 137 -27.32 -24.31 -8.91
N THR A 138 -27.30 -23.57 -7.80
CA THR A 138 -26.81 -22.19 -7.73
C THR A 138 -25.46 -22.19 -7.03
N LEU A 139 -24.40 -21.87 -7.77
CA LEU A 139 -23.09 -21.75 -7.17
C LEU A 139 -22.98 -20.39 -6.46
N VAL A 140 -22.46 -20.39 -5.22
CA VAL A 140 -22.39 -19.22 -4.37
C VAL A 140 -21.11 -19.23 -3.55
N ALA A 141 -20.53 -18.05 -3.29
CA ALA A 141 -19.43 -17.92 -2.35
C ALA A 141 -19.90 -18.16 -0.91
N ARG A 142 -19.02 -18.70 -0.06
CA ARG A 142 -19.37 -18.97 1.37
C ARG A 142 -19.72 -17.67 2.12
N GLU A 143 -19.08 -16.57 1.76
CA GLU A 143 -19.34 -15.24 2.33
C GLU A 143 -20.74 -14.73 1.95
N THR A 144 -21.13 -14.89 0.69
CA THR A 144 -22.48 -14.53 0.20
C THR A 144 -23.55 -15.35 0.89
N LEU A 145 -23.31 -16.65 1.07
CA LEU A 145 -24.24 -17.54 1.77
C LEU A 145 -24.53 -17.06 3.21
N ARG A 146 -23.48 -16.62 3.92
CA ARG A 146 -23.61 -16.04 5.27
C ARG A 146 -24.33 -14.67 5.25
N GLY A 147 -23.99 -13.81 4.27
CA GLY A 147 -24.63 -12.50 4.10
C GLY A 147 -26.14 -12.63 3.80
N LEU A 148 -26.54 -13.63 3.04
CA LEU A 148 -27.93 -13.95 2.73
C LEU A 148 -28.67 -14.65 3.88
N GLN A 149 -27.97 -15.01 4.96
CA GLN A 149 -28.50 -15.80 6.09
C GLN A 149 -29.15 -17.11 5.62
N GLN A 150 -28.51 -17.78 4.65
CA GLN A 150 -28.98 -19.05 4.07
C GLN A 150 -28.01 -20.18 4.39
N ALA A 151 -28.52 -21.42 4.41
CA ALA A 151 -27.71 -22.63 4.53
C ALA A 151 -27.41 -23.23 3.15
N GLU A 152 -26.33 -23.98 3.03
CA GLU A 152 -26.06 -24.77 1.82
C GLU A 152 -27.13 -25.79 1.56
N GLY A 153 -27.55 -25.95 0.30
CA GLY A 153 -28.65 -26.81 -0.10
C GLY A 153 -30.04 -26.17 -0.02
N THR A 154 -30.19 -24.96 0.53
CA THR A 154 -31.49 -24.25 0.53
C THR A 154 -31.76 -23.63 -0.83
N ALA A 155 -33.07 -23.47 -1.15
CA ALA A 155 -33.59 -22.89 -2.39
C ALA A 155 -34.36 -21.60 -2.08
N PRO A 156 -33.67 -20.46 -1.84
CA PRO A 156 -34.32 -19.22 -1.44
C PRO A 156 -35.19 -18.62 -2.56
N ALA A 157 -36.24 -17.91 -2.16
CA ALA A 157 -37.06 -17.13 -3.07
C ALA A 157 -36.38 -15.76 -3.34
N ILE A 158 -36.45 -15.28 -4.57
CA ILE A 158 -36.07 -13.91 -4.94
C ILE A 158 -37.28 -12.97 -4.81
N SER A 159 -37.06 -11.66 -4.83
CA SER A 159 -38.12 -10.65 -4.67
C SER A 159 -39.27 -10.76 -5.68
N SER A 160 -39.04 -11.36 -6.84
CA SER A 160 -40.11 -11.67 -7.83
C SER A 160 -40.99 -12.87 -7.48
N GLY A 161 -40.71 -13.57 -6.36
CA GLY A 161 -41.41 -14.79 -5.95
C GLY A 161 -40.87 -16.09 -6.57
N ALA A 162 -40.00 -16.04 -7.54
CA ALA A 162 -39.34 -17.20 -8.11
C ALA A 162 -38.31 -17.79 -7.15
N ARG A 163 -38.13 -19.13 -7.20
CA ARG A 163 -37.11 -19.80 -6.35
C ARG A 163 -35.85 -20.10 -7.13
N LEU A 164 -34.71 -19.85 -6.48
CA LEU A 164 -33.38 -20.27 -6.96
C LEU A 164 -33.24 -21.80 -6.83
N PRO A 165 -32.47 -22.44 -7.72
CA PRO A 165 -31.99 -23.80 -7.46
C PRO A 165 -31.19 -23.86 -6.13
N PRO A 166 -31.04 -25.07 -5.54
CA PRO A 166 -30.31 -25.25 -4.28
C PRO A 166 -28.93 -24.62 -4.33
N LEU A 167 -28.60 -23.89 -3.25
CA LEU A 167 -27.33 -23.19 -3.09
C LEU A 167 -26.21 -24.20 -2.83
N ARG A 168 -25.11 -24.10 -3.60
CA ARG A 168 -23.88 -24.89 -3.41
C ARG A 168 -22.67 -23.97 -3.26
N VAL A 169 -21.86 -24.21 -2.24
CA VAL A 169 -20.67 -23.39 -1.98
C VAL A 169 -19.57 -23.69 -2.99
N GLN A 170 -19.10 -22.63 -3.67
CA GLN A 170 -17.93 -22.64 -4.54
C GLN A 170 -16.88 -21.64 -4.00
N PRO A 171 -15.77 -22.11 -3.41
CA PRO A 171 -14.82 -21.24 -2.71
C PRO A 171 -14.12 -20.19 -3.61
N GLN A 172 -14.09 -20.43 -4.92
CA GLN A 172 -13.40 -19.56 -5.89
C GLN A 172 -14.30 -18.45 -6.45
N LEU A 173 -15.62 -18.52 -6.18
CA LEU A 173 -16.57 -17.49 -6.59
C LEU A 173 -16.38 -16.23 -5.75
N ALA A 174 -16.58 -15.10 -6.43
CA ALA A 174 -16.56 -13.83 -5.74
C ALA A 174 -17.83 -13.64 -4.88
N PRO A 175 -17.74 -12.86 -3.82
CA PRO A 175 -18.89 -12.46 -3.01
C PRO A 175 -19.95 -11.72 -3.83
N ASP A 176 -21.20 -11.87 -3.42
CA ASP A 176 -22.41 -11.27 -4.02
C ASP A 176 -22.66 -11.65 -5.49
N VAL A 177 -22.10 -12.78 -5.93
CA VAL A 177 -22.37 -13.39 -7.23
C VAL A 177 -22.99 -14.76 -7.05
N LEU A 178 -24.05 -14.98 -7.79
CA LEU A 178 -24.71 -16.26 -7.96
C LEU A 178 -24.51 -16.73 -9.40
N VAL A 179 -24.08 -17.98 -9.59
CA VAL A 179 -23.92 -18.55 -10.92
C VAL A 179 -24.91 -19.69 -11.08
N VAL A 180 -25.69 -19.64 -12.14
CA VAL A 180 -26.72 -20.64 -12.48
C VAL A 180 -26.62 -21.01 -13.95
N ASP A 181 -27.29 -22.09 -14.36
CA ASP A 181 -27.48 -22.39 -15.77
C ASP A 181 -28.21 -21.25 -16.50
N ILE A 182 -27.84 -21.01 -17.78
CA ILE A 182 -28.37 -19.88 -18.55
C ILE A 182 -29.90 -19.93 -18.70
N GLY A 183 -30.48 -21.11 -18.88
CA GLY A 183 -31.94 -21.28 -18.96
C GLY A 183 -32.62 -20.97 -17.62
N VAL A 184 -31.98 -21.24 -16.50
CA VAL A 184 -32.45 -20.82 -15.17
C VAL A 184 -32.39 -19.32 -15.02
N ALA A 185 -31.27 -18.68 -15.42
CA ALA A 185 -31.11 -17.23 -15.36
C ALA A 185 -32.15 -16.50 -16.23
N GLN A 186 -32.43 -16.99 -17.43
CA GLN A 186 -33.44 -16.43 -18.33
C GLN A 186 -34.85 -16.42 -17.69
N ARG A 187 -35.22 -17.50 -16.98
CA ARG A 187 -36.50 -17.57 -16.24
C ARG A 187 -36.50 -16.60 -15.03
N LEU A 188 -35.44 -16.61 -14.23
CA LEU A 188 -35.37 -15.78 -13.01
C LEU A 188 -35.31 -14.27 -13.30
N LEU A 189 -34.71 -13.87 -14.43
CA LEU A 189 -34.61 -12.48 -14.86
C LEU A 189 -35.74 -12.04 -15.76
N SER A 190 -36.72 -12.95 -16.09
CA SER A 190 -37.81 -12.68 -17.03
C SER A 190 -37.33 -12.21 -18.40
N LYS A 191 -36.24 -12.82 -18.91
CA LYS A 191 -35.63 -12.52 -20.20
C LYS A 191 -35.47 -13.81 -21.05
N PRO A 192 -36.55 -14.42 -21.48
CA PRO A 192 -36.51 -15.64 -22.30
C PRO A 192 -35.76 -15.36 -23.62
N ASP A 193 -34.95 -16.32 -24.04
CA ASP A 193 -34.18 -16.28 -25.30
C ASP A 193 -33.28 -15.04 -25.48
N GLN A 194 -32.87 -14.39 -24.38
CA GLN A 194 -31.97 -13.24 -24.38
C GLN A 194 -30.65 -13.60 -23.75
N VAL A 195 -29.56 -12.98 -24.25
CA VAL A 195 -28.20 -13.06 -23.72
C VAL A 195 -27.62 -11.66 -23.62
N SER A 196 -26.71 -11.44 -22.66
CA SER A 196 -26.09 -10.13 -22.45
C SER A 196 -24.78 -10.00 -23.23
N ARG A 197 -24.06 -11.10 -23.40
CA ARG A 197 -22.77 -11.12 -24.13
C ARG A 197 -22.39 -12.55 -24.52
N LEU A 198 -21.47 -12.66 -25.51
CA LEU A 198 -20.87 -13.94 -25.89
C LEU A 198 -19.37 -13.87 -25.63
N LEU A 199 -18.83 -14.85 -24.92
CA LEU A 199 -17.40 -15.00 -24.71
C LEU A 199 -16.80 -15.72 -25.91
N ILE A 200 -15.67 -15.24 -26.47
CA ILE A 200 -15.00 -15.82 -27.62
C ILE A 200 -13.83 -16.68 -27.12
N GLY A 201 -13.87 -17.97 -27.40
CA GLY A 201 -12.75 -18.87 -27.18
C GLY A 201 -11.71 -18.82 -28.30
N LYS A 202 -10.59 -19.56 -28.15
CA LYS A 202 -9.60 -19.71 -29.21
C LYS A 202 -10.19 -20.49 -30.38
N PRO A 203 -10.23 -19.94 -31.59
CA PRO A 203 -10.76 -20.66 -32.77
C PRO A 203 -9.83 -21.83 -33.13
N ARG A 204 -10.43 -22.99 -33.39
CA ARG A 204 -9.71 -24.21 -33.86
C ARG A 204 -9.57 -24.25 -35.39
N GLY A 205 -9.94 -23.20 -36.11
CA GLY A 205 -9.92 -23.07 -37.56
C GLY A 205 -10.07 -21.61 -37.97
N LYS A 206 -10.35 -21.35 -39.28
CA LYS A 206 -10.69 -19.99 -39.76
C LYS A 206 -12.22 -19.87 -39.75
N PRO A 207 -12.85 -19.26 -38.74
CA PRO A 207 -14.31 -19.02 -38.77
C PRO A 207 -14.65 -18.01 -39.86
N ALA A 208 -15.91 -18.02 -40.32
CA ALA A 208 -16.42 -17.02 -41.25
C ALA A 208 -16.24 -15.58 -40.67
N PRO A 209 -16.01 -14.55 -41.51
CA PRO A 209 -15.91 -13.19 -41.04
C PRO A 209 -17.09 -12.76 -40.17
N LEU A 210 -16.86 -12.11 -39.02
CA LEU A 210 -17.92 -11.77 -38.07
C LEU A 210 -19.02 -10.91 -38.75
N ALA A 211 -18.61 -9.91 -39.54
CA ALA A 211 -19.55 -9.04 -40.24
C ALA A 211 -20.50 -9.78 -41.20
N SER A 212 -20.06 -10.93 -41.78
CA SER A 212 -20.90 -11.72 -42.67
C SER A 212 -21.93 -12.58 -41.93
N VAL A 213 -21.74 -12.85 -40.62
CA VAL A 213 -22.63 -13.72 -39.82
C VAL A 213 -23.65 -12.91 -39.02
N VAL A 214 -23.22 -11.80 -38.38
CA VAL A 214 -24.05 -11.01 -37.46
C VAL A 214 -24.16 -9.53 -37.85
N GLY A 215 -23.52 -9.09 -38.96
CA GLY A 215 -23.55 -7.71 -39.41
C GLY A 215 -23.04 -6.74 -38.34
N GLU A 216 -23.73 -5.62 -38.16
CA GLU A 216 -23.43 -4.58 -37.13
C GLU A 216 -24.19 -4.82 -35.80
N GLN A 217 -24.88 -5.95 -35.64
CA GLN A 217 -25.68 -6.23 -34.46
C GLN A 217 -24.84 -6.54 -33.22
N LEU A 218 -23.62 -7.00 -33.41
CA LEU A 218 -22.68 -7.29 -32.33
C LEU A 218 -21.31 -6.65 -32.59
N GLU A 219 -20.80 -5.99 -31.61
CA GLU A 219 -19.46 -5.41 -31.61
C GLU A 219 -18.50 -6.35 -30.88
N ARG A 220 -17.30 -6.54 -31.47
CA ARG A 220 -16.23 -7.29 -30.82
C ARG A 220 -15.45 -6.39 -29.91
N VAL A 221 -15.56 -6.66 -28.62
CA VAL A 221 -14.77 -6.01 -27.60
C VAL A 221 -13.56 -6.92 -27.30
N GLU A 222 -12.38 -6.45 -27.69
CA GLU A 222 -11.14 -7.13 -27.31
C GLU A 222 -10.95 -7.07 -25.79
N PRO A 223 -10.33 -8.10 -25.17
CA PRO A 223 -9.93 -7.99 -23.80
C PRO A 223 -8.95 -6.82 -23.72
N ASN A 224 -9.37 -5.70 -23.14
CA ASN A 224 -8.42 -4.65 -22.81
C ASN A 224 -7.38 -5.30 -21.90
N ALA A 225 -6.12 -5.28 -22.33
CA ALA A 225 -5.02 -5.96 -21.67
C ALA A 225 -4.88 -5.59 -20.18
N GLU A 226 -5.54 -4.51 -19.80
CA GLU A 226 -5.64 -4.02 -18.43
C GLU A 226 -7.05 -3.45 -18.23
N THR A 227 -7.91 -4.20 -17.54
CA THR A 227 -9.17 -3.63 -17.04
C THR A 227 -8.86 -2.49 -16.08
N GLU A 228 -9.71 -1.47 -16.06
CA GLU A 228 -9.55 -0.31 -15.15
C GLU A 228 -9.36 -0.71 -13.69
N LEU A 229 -10.03 -1.78 -13.29
CA LEU A 229 -9.91 -2.35 -11.96
C LEU A 229 -8.51 -2.98 -11.73
N GLU A 230 -7.90 -3.58 -12.77
CA GLU A 230 -6.53 -4.12 -12.68
C GLU A 230 -5.51 -2.99 -12.52
N ARG A 231 -5.64 -1.87 -13.22
CA ARG A 231 -4.75 -0.70 -13.08
C ARG A 231 -4.84 -0.05 -11.70
N LEU A 232 -6.05 0.13 -11.16
CA LEU A 232 -6.26 0.60 -9.79
C LEU A 232 -5.66 -0.36 -8.77
N THR A 233 -5.84 -1.64 -9.02
CA THR A 233 -5.33 -2.74 -8.20
C THR A 233 -3.81 -2.78 -8.22
N ASP A 234 -3.19 -2.68 -9.38
CA ASP A 234 -1.73 -2.65 -9.53
C ASP A 234 -1.12 -1.45 -8.82
N SER A 235 -1.74 -0.29 -8.94
CA SER A 235 -1.29 0.91 -8.25
C SER A 235 -1.35 0.79 -6.73
N PHE A 236 -2.40 0.18 -6.19
CA PHE A 236 -2.51 -0.11 -4.76
C PHE A 236 -1.46 -1.15 -4.31
N HIS A 237 -1.27 -2.22 -5.09
CA HIS A 237 -0.24 -3.24 -4.83
C HIS A 237 1.16 -2.66 -4.84
N LEU A 238 1.41 -1.69 -5.71
CA LEU A 238 2.69 -1.01 -5.79
C LEU A 238 2.97 -0.17 -4.54
N ASN A 239 1.98 0.54 -4.03
CA ASN A 239 2.11 1.26 -2.76
C ASN A 239 2.37 0.29 -1.59
N LEU A 240 1.60 -0.79 -1.48
CA LEU A 240 1.85 -1.82 -0.45
C LEU A 240 3.22 -2.50 -0.61
N THR A 241 3.68 -2.68 -1.85
CA THR A 241 5.01 -3.22 -2.13
C THR A 241 6.10 -2.24 -1.73
N ALA A 242 5.88 -0.93 -1.95
CA ALA A 242 6.77 0.13 -1.48
C ALA A 242 6.93 0.10 0.04
N PHE A 243 5.82 0.03 0.77
CA PHE A 243 5.86 -0.10 2.24
C PHE A 243 6.55 -1.38 2.69
N GLY A 244 6.29 -2.50 2.01
CA GLY A 244 6.97 -3.76 2.28
C GLY A 244 8.49 -3.66 2.09
N LEU A 245 8.92 -3.00 1.03
CA LEU A 245 10.33 -2.81 0.70
C LEU A 245 11.01 -1.85 1.70
N LEU A 246 10.37 -0.74 2.06
CA LEU A 246 10.85 0.19 3.09
C LEU A 246 10.99 -0.52 4.44
N SER A 247 9.97 -1.27 4.85
CA SER A 247 9.97 -2.06 6.09
C SER A 247 11.06 -3.13 6.08
N PHE A 248 11.31 -3.77 4.93
CA PHE A 248 12.40 -4.74 4.76
C PHE A 248 13.77 -4.10 4.96
N PHE A 249 14.03 -2.93 4.39
CA PHE A 249 15.28 -2.20 4.60
C PHE A 249 15.51 -1.85 6.07
N VAL A 250 14.49 -1.31 6.74
CA VAL A 250 14.56 -1.02 8.17
C VAL A 250 14.84 -2.30 8.97
N GLY A 251 14.12 -3.39 8.67
CA GLY A 251 14.32 -4.69 9.29
C GLY A 251 15.75 -5.24 9.10
N LEU A 252 16.29 -5.13 7.89
CA LEU A 252 17.67 -5.55 7.57
C LEU A 252 18.70 -4.80 8.41
N PHE A 253 18.54 -3.48 8.59
CA PHE A 253 19.43 -2.69 9.42
C PHE A 253 19.30 -3.02 10.91
N ILE A 254 18.10 -3.33 11.39
CA ILE A 254 17.87 -3.78 12.77
C ILE A 254 18.56 -5.13 13.01
N VAL A 255 18.41 -6.09 12.09
CA VAL A 255 19.08 -7.39 12.17
C VAL A 255 20.60 -7.21 12.12
N ASN A 256 21.10 -6.36 11.21
CA ASN A 256 22.53 -6.05 11.12
C ASN A 256 23.05 -5.43 12.44
N SER A 257 22.29 -4.54 13.07
CA SER A 257 22.65 -3.97 14.38
C SER A 257 22.71 -5.03 15.47
N ALA A 258 21.66 -5.88 15.56
CA ALA A 258 21.58 -6.92 16.60
C ALA A 258 22.68 -7.99 16.43
N VAL A 259 22.89 -8.48 15.23
CA VAL A 259 23.92 -9.49 14.92
C VAL A 259 25.33 -8.92 15.04
N GLY A 260 25.54 -7.70 14.50
CA GLY A 260 26.86 -7.03 14.58
C GLY A 260 27.29 -6.82 16.01
N LEU A 261 26.37 -6.37 16.85
CA LEU A 261 26.62 -6.13 18.27
C LEU A 261 26.91 -7.44 19.05
N ALA A 262 26.10 -8.47 18.81
CA ALA A 262 26.33 -9.80 19.41
C ALA A 262 27.68 -10.38 19.00
N PHE A 263 28.12 -10.11 17.77
CA PHE A 263 29.41 -10.53 17.26
C PHE A 263 30.58 -9.77 17.92
N GLU A 264 30.50 -8.45 18.02
CA GLU A 264 31.54 -7.62 18.65
C GLU A 264 31.82 -8.06 20.10
N GLN A 265 30.81 -8.44 20.85
CA GLN A 265 30.94 -8.95 22.23
C GLN A 265 31.65 -10.32 22.32
N ARG A 266 31.54 -11.13 21.29
CA ARG A 266 32.15 -12.47 21.23
C ARG A 266 33.58 -12.44 20.69
N LEU A 267 34.05 -11.30 20.17
CA LEU A 267 35.42 -11.20 19.61
C LEU A 267 36.52 -11.73 20.55
N PRO A 268 36.55 -11.40 21.88
CA PRO A 268 37.57 -11.92 22.79
C PRO A 268 37.51 -13.47 22.86
N MET A 269 36.32 -14.04 23.01
CA MET A 269 36.11 -15.50 23.07
C MET A 269 36.51 -16.18 21.74
N LEU A 270 36.20 -15.58 20.58
CA LEU A 270 36.58 -16.11 19.28
C LEU A 270 38.11 -16.09 19.10
N ARG A 271 38.80 -15.07 19.63
CA ARG A 271 40.29 -15.02 19.66
C ARG A 271 40.83 -16.15 20.49
N THR A 272 40.30 -16.40 21.68
CA THR A 272 40.73 -17.49 22.56
C THR A 272 40.53 -18.86 21.88
N LEU A 273 39.40 -19.09 21.24
CA LEU A 273 39.13 -20.33 20.49
C LEU A 273 40.18 -20.52 19.35
N ARG A 274 40.52 -19.46 18.65
CA ARG A 274 41.55 -19.51 17.60
C ARG A 274 42.95 -19.74 18.18
N ALA A 275 43.29 -19.12 19.29
CA ALA A 275 44.53 -19.37 20.02
C ALA A 275 44.63 -20.83 20.51
N CYS A 276 43.51 -21.43 20.91
CA CYS A 276 43.40 -22.87 21.26
C CYS A 276 43.42 -23.82 20.04
N GLY A 277 43.70 -23.32 18.83
CA GLY A 277 43.89 -24.11 17.62
C GLY A 277 42.65 -24.41 16.81
N ALA A 278 41.52 -23.72 17.05
CA ALA A 278 40.36 -23.79 16.18
C ALA A 278 40.62 -22.99 14.89
N SER A 279 40.45 -23.61 13.73
CA SER A 279 40.65 -22.94 12.44
C SER A 279 39.60 -21.87 12.20
N ALA A 280 39.97 -20.78 11.49
CA ALA A 280 39.04 -19.70 11.16
C ALA A 280 37.83 -20.23 10.39
N ARG A 281 38.00 -21.14 9.47
CA ARG A 281 36.93 -21.78 8.71
C ARG A 281 35.94 -22.50 9.64
N LEU A 282 36.44 -23.31 10.59
CA LEU A 282 35.60 -24.05 11.53
C LEU A 282 34.77 -23.08 12.41
N VAL A 283 35.41 -22.05 12.97
CA VAL A 283 34.72 -21.05 13.80
C VAL A 283 33.63 -20.33 12.98
N ASN A 284 33.94 -19.93 11.74
CA ASN A 284 32.99 -19.23 10.88
C ASN A 284 31.81 -20.15 10.47
N THR A 285 32.08 -21.42 10.12
CA THR A 285 31.01 -22.37 9.79
C THR A 285 30.06 -22.58 10.97
N VAL A 286 30.60 -22.73 12.19
CA VAL A 286 29.77 -22.90 13.38
C VAL A 286 28.97 -21.65 13.69
N LEU A 287 29.55 -20.43 13.51
CA LEU A 287 28.82 -19.15 13.65
C LEU A 287 27.68 -19.03 12.63
N VAL A 288 27.91 -19.45 11.38
CA VAL A 288 26.86 -19.45 10.34
C VAL A 288 25.74 -20.43 10.72
N VAL A 289 26.09 -21.65 11.14
CA VAL A 289 25.08 -22.65 11.56
C VAL A 289 24.27 -22.14 12.76
N GLU A 290 24.93 -21.55 13.74
CA GLU A 290 24.26 -20.93 14.90
C GLU A 290 23.33 -19.81 14.48
N LEU A 291 23.78 -18.89 13.61
CA LEU A 291 22.98 -17.78 13.11
C LEU A 291 21.76 -18.28 12.33
N VAL A 292 21.93 -19.27 11.46
CA VAL A 292 20.83 -19.88 10.70
C VAL A 292 19.83 -20.54 11.65
N ALA A 293 20.29 -21.25 12.67
CA ALA A 293 19.40 -21.84 13.67
C ALA A 293 18.58 -20.76 14.44
N LEU A 294 19.25 -19.68 14.85
CA LEU A 294 18.59 -18.55 15.51
C LEU A 294 17.62 -17.84 14.56
N ALA A 295 17.98 -17.64 13.29
CA ALA A 295 17.12 -17.02 12.30
C ALA A 295 15.89 -17.89 11.98
N LEU A 296 16.03 -19.22 11.98
CA LEU A 296 14.90 -20.15 11.83
C LEU A 296 13.91 -20.02 13.02
N VAL A 297 14.42 -20.07 14.26
CA VAL A 297 13.58 -19.93 15.46
C VAL A 297 12.91 -18.56 15.50
N ALA A 298 13.70 -17.49 15.31
CA ALA A 298 13.19 -16.12 15.27
C ALA A 298 12.23 -15.90 14.09
N GLY A 299 12.51 -16.51 12.95
CA GLY A 299 11.66 -16.47 11.75
C GLY A 299 10.30 -17.09 12.00
N LEU A 300 10.24 -18.26 12.63
CA LEU A 300 8.97 -18.92 12.98
C LEU A 300 8.15 -18.09 13.95
N ILE A 301 8.77 -17.58 15.02
CA ILE A 301 8.09 -16.72 15.99
C ILE A 301 7.68 -15.40 15.35
N GLY A 302 8.55 -14.79 14.54
CA GLY A 302 8.28 -13.56 13.82
C GLY A 302 7.13 -13.69 12.81
N LEU A 303 7.06 -14.80 12.10
CA LEU A 303 5.93 -15.13 11.21
C LEU A 303 4.62 -15.23 12.00
N ALA A 304 4.63 -15.92 13.13
CA ALA A 304 3.46 -16.02 14.01
C ALA A 304 3.04 -14.62 14.52
N CYS A 305 3.97 -13.81 15.02
CA CYS A 305 3.71 -12.44 15.45
C CYS A 305 3.18 -11.58 14.31
N GLY A 306 3.80 -11.65 13.12
CA GLY A 306 3.35 -10.94 11.92
C GLY A 306 1.95 -11.35 11.48
N TYR A 307 1.61 -12.64 11.59
CA TYR A 307 0.26 -13.12 11.35
C TYR A 307 -0.75 -12.51 12.33
N PHE A 308 -0.45 -12.48 13.62
CA PHE A 308 -1.35 -11.86 14.60
C PHE A 308 -1.52 -10.36 14.39
N ILE A 309 -0.44 -9.64 14.05
CA ILE A 309 -0.50 -8.21 13.69
C ILE A 309 -1.39 -8.03 12.45
N ALA A 310 -1.16 -8.81 11.40
CA ALA A 310 -1.96 -8.76 10.18
C ALA A 310 -3.43 -9.11 10.45
N ALA A 311 -3.71 -10.12 11.28
CA ALA A 311 -5.06 -10.51 11.66
C ALA A 311 -5.80 -9.42 12.45
N ALA A 312 -5.10 -8.71 13.33
CA ALA A 312 -5.67 -7.60 14.09
C ALA A 312 -5.99 -6.39 13.19
N LEU A 313 -5.17 -6.13 12.16
CA LEU A 313 -5.36 -5.02 11.21
C LEU A 313 -6.29 -5.35 10.04
N LEU A 314 -6.53 -6.63 9.77
CA LEU A 314 -7.33 -7.10 8.63
C LEU A 314 -8.77 -6.55 8.60
N PRO A 315 -9.52 -6.42 9.72
CA PRO A 315 -10.87 -5.86 9.70
C PRO A 315 -10.92 -4.43 9.16
N ASP A 316 -9.93 -3.60 9.49
CA ASP A 316 -9.86 -2.21 9.02
C ASP A 316 -9.49 -2.14 7.53
N VAL A 317 -8.57 -3.00 7.08
CA VAL A 317 -8.23 -3.15 5.65
C VAL A 317 -9.45 -3.64 4.86
N ALA A 318 -10.15 -4.65 5.36
CA ALA A 318 -11.34 -5.20 4.72
C ALA A 318 -12.47 -4.17 4.62
N ALA A 319 -12.69 -3.36 5.68
CA ALA A 319 -13.67 -2.29 5.67
C ALA A 319 -13.33 -1.19 4.66
N SER A 320 -12.05 -0.83 4.54
CA SER A 320 -11.54 0.17 3.59
C SER A 320 -11.73 -0.27 2.14
N LEU A 321 -11.32 -1.49 1.83
CA LEU A 321 -11.42 -2.04 0.47
C LEU A 321 -12.88 -2.26 0.05
N ARG A 322 -13.77 -2.61 0.98
CA ARG A 322 -15.21 -2.69 0.73
C ARG A 322 -15.79 -1.30 0.43
N GLY A 323 -15.40 -0.29 1.20
CA GLY A 323 -15.92 1.08 1.03
C GLY A 323 -15.42 1.77 -0.23
N LEU A 324 -14.15 1.61 -0.59
CA LEU A 324 -13.53 2.28 -1.75
C LEU A 324 -13.80 1.55 -3.07
N TYR A 325 -13.80 0.23 -3.06
CA TYR A 325 -13.78 -0.58 -4.28
C TYR A 325 -14.93 -1.62 -4.34
N GLY A 326 -15.81 -1.64 -3.35
CA GLY A 326 -16.89 -2.64 -3.27
C GLY A 326 -16.37 -4.08 -3.07
N ALA A 327 -15.06 -4.27 -2.84
CA ALA A 327 -14.45 -5.58 -2.73
C ALA A 327 -14.72 -6.18 -1.34
N GLN A 328 -15.38 -7.33 -1.28
CA GLN A 328 -15.57 -8.06 -0.04
C GLN A 328 -14.35 -8.94 0.23
N ILE A 329 -13.63 -8.64 1.31
CA ILE A 329 -12.51 -9.45 1.76
C ILE A 329 -13.02 -10.42 2.82
N PRO A 330 -12.66 -11.72 2.73
CA PRO A 330 -12.88 -12.65 3.82
C PRO A 330 -12.16 -12.13 5.06
N GLY A 331 -12.85 -12.02 6.18
CA GLY A 331 -12.27 -11.54 7.44
C GLY A 331 -11.26 -12.50 8.08
N GLN A 332 -10.76 -13.50 7.33
CA GLN A 332 -9.80 -14.50 7.80
C GLN A 332 -8.60 -14.58 6.86
N LEU A 333 -7.41 -14.52 7.44
CA LEU A 333 -6.15 -14.72 6.73
C LEU A 333 -6.01 -16.19 6.32
N SER A 334 -5.75 -16.44 5.04
CA SER A 334 -5.43 -17.78 4.57
C SER A 334 -3.93 -18.05 4.75
N LEU A 335 -3.60 -19.06 5.54
CA LEU A 335 -2.23 -19.53 5.73
C LEU A 335 -1.82 -20.41 4.55
N ARG A 336 -1.03 -19.89 3.61
CA ARG A 336 -0.46 -20.68 2.51
C ARG A 336 0.95 -21.15 2.88
N PRO A 337 1.31 -22.42 2.59
CA PRO A 337 2.66 -22.94 2.86
C PRO A 337 3.76 -22.12 2.18
N GLU A 338 3.49 -21.61 0.98
CA GLU A 338 4.43 -20.79 0.19
C GLU A 338 4.84 -19.51 0.95
N TRP A 339 3.92 -18.87 1.66
CA TRP A 339 4.18 -17.68 2.45
C TRP A 339 5.10 -17.97 3.65
N TRP A 340 4.90 -19.11 4.31
CA TRP A 340 5.76 -19.55 5.40
C TRP A 340 7.17 -19.83 4.95
N LEU A 341 7.33 -20.56 3.83
CA LEU A 341 8.63 -20.87 3.26
C LEU A 341 9.37 -19.60 2.80
N ALA A 342 8.66 -18.69 2.12
CA ALA A 342 9.23 -17.42 1.71
C ALA A 342 9.66 -16.56 2.92
N GLY A 343 8.84 -16.48 3.97
CA GLY A 343 9.16 -15.74 5.19
C GLY A 343 10.37 -16.28 5.93
N ILE A 344 10.47 -17.60 6.08
CA ILE A 344 11.64 -18.27 6.67
C ILE A 344 12.87 -18.03 5.78
N GLY A 345 12.74 -18.19 4.46
CA GLY A 345 13.83 -17.96 3.51
C GLY A 345 14.39 -16.53 3.60
N ILE A 346 13.51 -15.53 3.67
CA ILE A 346 13.91 -14.12 3.81
C ILE A 346 14.52 -13.84 5.18
N SER A 347 13.98 -14.44 6.26
CA SER A 347 14.57 -14.31 7.60
C SER A 347 16.01 -14.82 7.63
N VAL A 348 16.25 -16.01 7.08
CA VAL A 348 17.60 -16.60 7.00
C VAL A 348 18.51 -15.80 6.07
N ALA A 349 18.05 -15.45 4.87
CA ALA A 349 18.82 -14.67 3.92
C ALA A 349 19.15 -13.28 4.47
N GLY A 350 18.16 -12.59 5.07
CA GLY A 350 18.34 -11.29 5.73
C GLY A 350 19.35 -11.36 6.88
N ALA A 351 19.28 -12.40 7.72
CA ALA A 351 20.24 -12.61 8.80
C ALA A 351 21.67 -12.85 8.27
N LEU A 352 21.83 -13.64 7.20
CA LEU A 352 23.14 -13.91 6.58
C LEU A 352 23.72 -12.65 5.92
N VAL A 353 22.92 -11.88 5.19
CA VAL A 353 23.32 -10.60 4.58
C VAL A 353 23.74 -9.61 5.67
N ALA A 354 22.93 -9.48 6.71
CA ALA A 354 23.22 -8.61 7.84
C ALA A 354 24.51 -9.04 8.58
N ALA A 355 24.73 -10.34 8.71
CA ALA A 355 25.92 -10.89 9.38
C ALA A 355 27.17 -10.89 8.50
N ALA A 356 27.07 -10.68 7.19
CA ALA A 356 28.17 -10.83 6.24
C ALA A 356 29.42 -10.04 6.65
N THR A 357 29.25 -8.79 7.07
CA THR A 357 30.37 -7.94 7.54
C THR A 357 31.03 -8.50 8.79
N SER A 358 30.25 -9.02 9.74
CA SER A 358 30.72 -9.63 10.98
C SER A 358 31.44 -10.95 10.72
N LEU A 359 30.93 -11.77 9.82
CA LEU A 359 31.55 -13.04 9.40
C LEU A 359 32.87 -12.81 8.66
N ILE A 360 32.95 -11.81 7.78
CA ILE A 360 34.20 -11.41 7.11
C ILE A 360 35.23 -10.92 8.13
N LYS A 361 34.82 -10.13 9.12
CA LYS A 361 35.70 -9.71 10.23
C LYS A 361 36.22 -10.93 11.02
N ALA A 362 35.39 -11.94 11.26
CA ALA A 362 35.82 -13.18 11.96
C ALA A 362 36.92 -13.95 11.21
N ILE A 363 36.77 -14.08 9.89
CA ILE A 363 37.75 -14.77 9.04
C ILE A 363 39.09 -14.02 9.03
N ARG A 364 39.04 -12.70 8.91
CA ARG A 364 40.23 -11.82 8.79
C ARG A 364 40.83 -11.40 10.12
N MET A 365 40.34 -11.91 11.23
CA MET A 365 40.77 -11.53 12.59
C MET A 365 42.19 -12.07 12.89
N PRO A 366 43.16 -11.20 13.17
CA PRO A 366 44.50 -11.65 13.57
C PRO A 366 44.46 -12.22 15.00
N VAL A 367 45.18 -13.33 15.22
CA VAL A 367 45.28 -14.01 16.55
C VAL A 367 46.16 -13.24 17.50
N LEU A 368 47.22 -12.61 16.98
CA LEU A 368 48.31 -11.93 17.75
C LEU A 368 48.23 -10.39 17.64
N ALA A 369 47.08 -9.80 17.61
CA ALA A 369 47.00 -8.35 17.62
C ALA A 369 47.24 -7.80 19.06
N THR A 370 48.47 -7.42 19.32
CA THR A 370 48.81 -6.52 20.45
C THR A 370 48.05 -5.20 20.26
N GLY A 371 47.31 -4.81 21.28
CA GLY A 371 46.46 -3.61 21.26
C GLY A 371 47.29 -2.32 21.20
N GLN A 372 47.75 -1.92 19.98
CA GLN A 372 48.24 -0.57 19.78
C GLN A 372 47.06 0.39 19.56
N PRO A 373 46.81 1.36 20.49
CA PRO A 373 45.66 2.29 20.40
C PRO A 373 45.63 3.09 19.08
N GLY A 374 46.79 3.42 18.51
CA GLY A 374 46.91 4.18 17.28
C GLY A 374 46.45 3.40 16.01
N ALA A 375 46.67 2.09 15.95
CA ALA A 375 46.26 1.26 14.83
C ALA A 375 44.73 1.14 14.77
N TRP A 376 44.04 1.25 15.91
CA TRP A 376 42.56 1.19 16.01
C TRP A 376 41.93 2.46 15.44
N GLN A 377 42.45 3.64 15.78
CA GLN A 377 41.95 4.93 15.28
C GLN A 377 42.13 5.08 13.78
N GLN A 378 43.29 4.66 13.23
CA GLN A 378 43.52 4.66 11.78
C GLN A 378 42.59 3.72 11.03
N ARG A 379 42.30 2.54 11.57
CA ARG A 379 41.37 1.56 10.97
C ARG A 379 39.92 2.10 10.99
N GLN A 380 39.50 2.75 12.07
CA GLN A 380 38.18 3.38 12.20
C GLN A 380 38.02 4.51 11.17
N ARG A 381 39.02 5.36 10.99
CA ARG A 381 39.01 6.45 10.00
C ARG A 381 38.91 5.93 8.57
N ARG A 382 39.67 4.87 8.24
CA ARG A 382 39.58 4.23 6.90
C ARG A 382 38.18 3.64 6.67
N TRP A 383 37.56 3.07 7.68
CA TRP A 383 36.24 2.51 7.60
C TRP A 383 35.18 3.58 7.37
N LEU A 384 35.25 4.70 8.06
CA LEU A 384 34.37 5.86 7.84
C LEU A 384 34.52 6.42 6.42
N ILE A 385 35.76 6.54 5.91
CA ILE A 385 36.00 6.97 4.53
C ILE A 385 35.34 5.99 3.53
N LEU A 386 35.54 4.68 3.71
CA LEU A 386 34.96 3.67 2.84
C LEU A 386 33.43 3.73 2.84
N GLN A 387 32.82 3.88 4.03
CA GLN A 387 31.37 4.07 4.16
C GLN A 387 30.90 5.36 3.46
N SER A 388 31.64 6.45 3.60
CA SER A 388 31.30 7.71 2.93
C SER A 388 31.42 7.59 1.40
N CYS A 389 32.44 6.91 0.89
CA CYS A 389 32.57 6.63 -0.54
C CYS A 389 31.41 5.75 -1.05
N ALA A 390 31.03 4.72 -0.29
CA ALA A 390 29.89 3.88 -0.62
C ALA A 390 28.58 4.67 -0.60
N ALA A 391 28.42 5.60 0.35
CA ALA A 391 27.26 6.51 0.40
C ALA A 391 27.21 7.42 -0.83
N CYS A 392 28.34 8.04 -1.21
CA CYS A 392 28.44 8.85 -2.43
C CYS A 392 28.09 8.02 -3.68
N GLY A 393 28.57 6.77 -3.75
CA GLY A 393 28.21 5.84 -4.81
C GLY A 393 26.71 5.56 -4.85
N ALA A 394 26.07 5.34 -3.70
CA ALA A 394 24.62 5.13 -3.61
C ALA A 394 23.84 6.39 -4.05
N PHE A 395 24.26 7.59 -3.66
CA PHE A 395 23.64 8.83 -4.13
C PHE A 395 23.83 9.04 -5.64
N ALA A 396 24.99 8.68 -6.18
CA ALA A 396 25.24 8.73 -7.63
C ALA A 396 24.31 7.77 -8.38
N VAL A 397 24.10 6.54 -7.86
CA VAL A 397 23.14 5.59 -8.40
C VAL A 397 21.72 6.14 -8.33
N ALA A 398 21.33 6.78 -7.21
CA ALA A 398 20.02 7.41 -7.07
C ALA A 398 19.82 8.51 -8.13
N LEU A 399 20.81 9.36 -8.37
CA LEU A 399 20.77 10.41 -9.39
C LEU A 399 20.69 9.83 -10.82
N LEU A 400 21.47 8.80 -11.14
CA LEU A 400 21.43 8.10 -12.42
C LEU A 400 20.05 7.48 -12.67
N LEU A 401 19.50 6.80 -11.66
CA LEU A 401 18.15 6.21 -11.75
C LEU A 401 17.06 7.28 -11.84
N LEU A 402 17.25 8.44 -11.22
CA LEU A 402 16.33 9.56 -11.32
C LEU A 402 16.31 10.15 -12.75
N HIS A 403 17.49 10.26 -13.37
CA HIS A 403 17.63 10.87 -14.69
C HIS A 403 17.26 9.92 -15.84
N TYR A 404 17.72 8.68 -15.80
CA TYR A 404 17.52 7.71 -16.88
C TYR A 404 16.41 6.69 -16.63
N GLY A 405 15.98 6.51 -15.40
CA GLY A 405 15.00 5.49 -15.03
C GLY A 405 13.57 5.90 -15.32
N GLN A 406 12.95 5.32 -16.34
CA GLN A 406 11.54 5.59 -16.67
C GLN A 406 10.56 4.62 -16.00
N SER A 407 11.03 3.47 -15.51
CA SER A 407 10.18 2.46 -14.90
C SER A 407 9.85 2.78 -13.43
N LEU A 408 8.77 2.19 -12.93
CA LEU A 408 8.41 2.24 -11.52
C LEU A 408 9.46 1.57 -10.62
N ILE A 409 10.09 0.48 -11.11
CA ILE A 409 11.19 -0.21 -10.42
C ILE A 409 12.37 0.75 -10.23
N ALA A 410 12.67 1.59 -11.22
CA ALA A 410 13.70 2.62 -11.07
C ALA A 410 13.33 3.64 -9.98
N GLY A 411 12.05 4.02 -9.85
CA GLY A 411 11.57 4.88 -8.77
C GLY A 411 11.84 4.29 -7.37
N PHE A 412 11.56 3.01 -7.19
CA PHE A 412 11.90 2.29 -5.94
C PHE A 412 13.42 2.14 -5.75
N GLY A 413 14.16 1.98 -6.85
CA GLY A 413 15.62 1.98 -6.84
C GLY A 413 16.21 3.29 -6.32
N VAL A 414 15.67 4.45 -6.75
CA VAL A 414 16.02 5.78 -6.23
C VAL A 414 15.81 5.84 -4.72
N LEU A 415 14.65 5.42 -4.25
CA LEU A 415 14.28 5.45 -2.84
C LEU A 415 15.22 4.56 -2.00
N ALA A 416 15.48 3.34 -2.46
CA ALA A 416 16.39 2.40 -1.80
C ALA A 416 17.83 2.94 -1.73
N ALA A 417 18.34 3.47 -2.86
CA ALA A 417 19.70 4.02 -2.94
C ALA A 417 19.85 5.27 -2.06
N LEU A 418 18.83 6.13 -2.01
CA LEU A 418 18.79 7.31 -1.15
C LEU A 418 18.84 6.93 0.33
N MET A 419 18.00 6.00 0.76
CA MET A 419 17.94 5.55 2.15
C MET A 419 19.24 4.85 2.57
N PHE A 420 19.76 3.98 1.70
CA PHE A 420 21.01 3.28 1.97
C PHE A 420 22.19 4.23 2.06
N GLY A 421 22.27 5.20 1.13
CA GLY A 421 23.29 6.24 1.15
C GLY A 421 23.24 7.11 2.42
N ALA A 422 22.03 7.52 2.82
CA ALA A 422 21.82 8.31 4.04
C ALA A 422 22.20 7.54 5.32
N ALA A 423 21.85 6.25 5.39
CA ALA A 423 22.28 5.41 6.50
C ALA A 423 23.81 5.29 6.58
N LEU A 424 24.49 5.06 5.46
CA LEU A 424 25.93 4.90 5.44
C LEU A 424 26.70 6.20 5.76
N ILE A 425 26.17 7.37 5.39
CA ILE A 425 26.84 8.67 5.65
C ILE A 425 26.59 9.17 7.07
N LEU A 426 25.56 8.68 7.77
CA LEU A 426 25.17 9.15 9.10
C LEU A 426 26.32 9.17 10.12
N PRO A 427 27.16 8.11 10.31
CA PRO A 427 28.21 8.13 11.30
C PRO A 427 29.26 9.19 11.00
N ALA A 428 29.59 9.43 9.74
CA ALA A 428 30.51 10.48 9.34
C ALA A 428 29.94 11.87 9.63
N PHE A 429 28.66 12.08 9.37
CA PHE A 429 27.98 13.35 9.62
C PHE A 429 27.87 13.65 11.11
N LEU A 430 27.52 12.64 11.92
CA LEU A 430 27.53 12.77 13.39
C LEU A 430 28.93 13.03 13.94
N ASP A 431 29.97 12.37 13.40
CA ASP A 431 31.37 12.63 13.80
C ASP A 431 31.75 14.10 13.57
N ILE A 432 31.32 14.68 12.43
CA ILE A 432 31.54 16.10 12.12
C ILE A 432 30.77 17.00 13.10
N ILE A 433 29.49 16.73 13.37
CA ILE A 433 28.68 17.53 14.32
C ILE A 433 29.31 17.52 15.70
N LEU A 434 29.74 16.37 16.19
CA LEU A 434 30.36 16.21 17.51
C LEU A 434 31.74 16.83 17.56
N LEU A 435 32.52 16.81 16.45
CA LEU A 435 33.79 17.52 16.32
C LEU A 435 33.59 19.05 16.42
N VAL A 436 32.59 19.57 15.74
CA VAL A 436 32.23 21.00 15.81
C VAL A 436 31.81 21.37 17.23
N GLY A 437 30.96 20.56 17.87
CA GLY A 437 30.60 20.76 19.28
C GLY A 437 31.80 20.74 20.21
N GLN A 438 32.76 19.85 19.98
CA GLN A 438 34.02 19.80 20.75
C GLN A 438 34.85 21.07 20.58
N ARG A 439 34.86 21.67 19.37
CA ARG A 439 35.62 22.89 19.08
C ARG A 439 35.08 24.13 19.83
N PHE A 440 33.79 24.17 20.09
CA PHE A 440 33.14 25.25 20.84
C PHE A 440 32.97 24.94 22.34
N ALA A 441 33.46 23.79 22.80
CA ALA A 441 33.33 23.39 24.20
C ALA A 441 34.18 24.27 25.14
N ARG A 442 33.55 24.79 26.18
CA ARG A 442 34.18 25.54 27.24
C ARG A 442 34.16 24.74 28.56
N GLY A 443 35.32 24.42 29.06
CA GLY A 443 35.49 23.66 30.29
C GLY A 443 35.69 22.14 30.09
N PRO A 444 36.36 21.47 31.03
CA PRO A 444 36.85 20.09 30.86
C PRO A 444 35.73 19.07 30.76
N LEU A 445 34.62 19.24 31.50
CA LEU A 445 33.47 18.30 31.44
C LEU A 445 32.72 18.37 30.11
N VAL A 446 32.55 19.59 29.55
CA VAL A 446 31.90 19.78 28.27
C VAL A 446 32.75 19.25 27.13
N LEU A 447 34.07 19.49 27.19
CA LEU A 447 35.04 18.96 26.24
C LEU A 447 35.01 17.42 26.25
N TRP A 448 35.04 16.83 27.45
CA TRP A 448 34.96 15.40 27.63
C TRP A 448 33.63 14.86 27.10
N PHE A 449 32.48 15.52 27.38
CA PHE A 449 31.17 15.14 26.88
C PHE A 449 31.16 14.94 25.34
N TRP A 450 31.65 15.91 24.58
CA TRP A 450 31.69 15.85 23.13
C TRP A 450 32.73 14.83 22.63
N ALA A 451 33.93 14.79 23.20
CA ALA A 451 34.97 13.85 22.79
C ALA A 451 34.57 12.40 23.04
N ASP A 452 33.97 12.13 24.18
CA ASP A 452 33.52 10.81 24.57
C ASP A 452 32.27 10.39 23.75
N SER A 453 31.31 11.30 23.48
CA SER A 453 30.19 11.06 22.59
C SER A 453 30.67 10.62 21.19
N ARG A 454 31.72 11.25 20.68
CA ARG A 454 32.36 10.91 19.40
C ARG A 454 32.96 9.49 19.42
N GLN A 455 33.61 9.12 20.52
CA GLN A 455 34.19 7.77 20.68
C GLN A 455 33.12 6.69 20.74
N GLN A 456 31.93 7.02 21.28
CA GLN A 456 30.79 6.11 21.38
C GLN A 456 30.12 5.83 20.03
N LEU A 457 30.25 6.72 19.05
CA LEU A 457 29.59 6.57 17.74
C LEU A 457 29.86 5.22 17.07
N SER A 458 31.06 4.68 17.20
CA SER A 458 31.42 3.39 16.60
C SER A 458 30.54 2.24 17.10
N GLY A 459 30.15 2.27 18.37
CA GLY A 459 29.28 1.25 18.96
C GLY A 459 27.78 1.49 18.77
N LEU A 460 27.38 2.76 18.61
CA LEU A 460 25.98 3.14 18.44
C LEU A 460 25.58 3.29 16.96
N SER A 461 26.53 3.37 16.04
CA SER A 461 26.29 3.74 14.64
C SER A 461 25.20 2.92 13.96
N LEU A 462 25.21 1.61 14.13
CA LEU A 462 24.21 0.73 13.52
C LEU A 462 22.80 0.97 14.08
N ALA A 463 22.66 1.18 15.40
CA ALA A 463 21.37 1.49 16.01
C ALA A 463 20.86 2.87 15.59
N LEU A 464 21.77 3.86 15.48
CA LEU A 464 21.43 5.21 15.01
C LEU A 464 21.04 5.21 13.52
N MET A 465 21.70 4.41 12.68
CA MET A 465 21.27 4.18 11.29
C MET A 465 19.85 3.60 11.22
N ALA A 466 19.56 2.59 12.05
CA ALA A 466 18.23 2.01 12.13
C ALA A 466 17.18 3.04 12.61
N LEU A 467 17.53 3.88 13.60
CA LEU A 467 16.67 4.96 14.08
C LEU A 467 16.45 6.02 13.00
N LEU A 468 17.52 6.44 12.29
CA LEU A 468 17.42 7.36 11.15
C LEU A 468 16.43 6.85 10.11
N LEU A 469 16.62 5.60 9.67
CA LEU A 469 15.79 5.00 8.63
C LEU A 469 14.35 4.84 9.08
N ALA A 470 14.12 4.32 10.29
CA ALA A 470 12.79 4.17 10.84
C ALA A 470 12.05 5.51 10.94
N LEU A 471 12.72 6.55 11.42
CA LEU A 471 12.13 7.88 11.54
C LEU A 471 11.95 8.54 10.17
N ALA A 472 12.90 8.42 9.25
CA ALA A 472 12.78 8.95 7.89
C ALA A 472 11.64 8.29 7.11
N VAL A 473 11.45 6.97 7.24
CA VAL A 473 10.29 6.27 6.66
C VAL A 473 8.99 6.77 7.28
N ASN A 474 8.93 6.91 8.61
CA ASN A 474 7.75 7.43 9.30
C ASN A 474 7.41 8.86 8.84
N VAL A 475 8.40 9.76 8.79
CA VAL A 475 8.21 11.13 8.27
C VAL A 475 7.76 11.10 6.82
N GLY A 476 8.42 10.29 5.98
CA GLY A 476 8.12 10.20 4.55
C GLY A 476 6.70 9.72 4.27
N VAL A 477 6.33 8.61 4.89
CA VAL A 477 5.03 7.99 4.73
C VAL A 477 3.92 8.84 5.34
N SER A 478 4.10 9.35 6.56
CA SER A 478 3.09 10.19 7.20
C SER A 478 2.86 11.49 6.43
N THR A 479 3.94 12.12 5.92
CA THR A 479 3.82 13.32 5.08
C THR A 479 3.07 13.02 3.77
N MET A 480 3.33 11.88 3.14
CA MET A 480 2.60 11.46 1.94
C MET A 480 1.12 11.22 2.25
N VAL A 481 0.80 10.49 3.32
CA VAL A 481 -0.59 10.19 3.72
C VAL A 481 -1.35 11.46 4.06
N GLU A 482 -0.77 12.37 4.84
CA GLU A 482 -1.40 13.63 5.23
C GLU A 482 -1.58 14.57 4.03
N THR A 483 -0.58 14.61 3.12
CA THR A 483 -0.71 15.32 1.84
C THR A 483 -1.86 14.76 1.02
N PHE A 484 -1.99 13.44 0.94
CA PHE A 484 -3.09 12.80 0.21
C PHE A 484 -4.43 13.07 0.88
N SER A 485 -4.52 12.99 2.21
CA SER A 485 -5.71 13.31 2.99
C SER A 485 -6.21 14.74 2.71
N ARG A 486 -5.31 15.71 2.84
CA ARG A 486 -5.62 17.12 2.58
C ARG A 486 -6.06 17.37 1.15
N THR A 487 -5.34 16.78 0.19
CA THR A 487 -5.66 16.90 -1.24
C THR A 487 -6.98 16.24 -1.57
N PHE A 488 -7.24 15.04 -1.04
CA PHE A 488 -8.51 14.32 -1.22
C PHE A 488 -9.70 15.09 -0.66
N ILE A 489 -9.58 15.63 0.55
CA ILE A 489 -10.64 16.45 1.15
C ILE A 489 -10.89 17.72 0.32
N GLY A 490 -9.84 18.39 -0.15
CA GLY A 490 -9.95 19.54 -1.04
C GLY A 490 -10.63 19.21 -2.36
N TRP A 491 -10.21 18.11 -2.99
CA TRP A 491 -10.82 17.60 -4.21
C TRP A 491 -12.29 17.20 -4.03
N LEU A 492 -12.61 16.52 -2.92
CA LEU A 492 -13.97 16.12 -2.59
C LEU A 492 -14.89 17.36 -2.42
N ASN A 493 -14.39 18.42 -1.76
CA ASN A 493 -15.11 19.69 -1.62
C ASN A 493 -15.37 20.37 -2.97
N GLY A 494 -14.44 20.27 -3.92
CA GLY A 494 -14.60 20.80 -5.28
C GLY A 494 -15.58 19.99 -6.13
N ARG A 495 -15.55 18.66 -5.99
CA ARG A 495 -16.44 17.74 -6.74
C ARG A 495 -17.88 17.72 -6.20
N LEU A 496 -18.04 17.80 -4.88
CA LEU A 496 -19.34 17.87 -4.21
C LEU A 496 -19.77 19.33 -4.07
N ALA A 497 -20.08 19.99 -5.20
CA ALA A 497 -20.49 21.39 -5.21
C ALA A 497 -21.95 21.60 -4.77
N ALA A 498 -22.83 20.60 -4.93
CA ALA A 498 -24.23 20.64 -4.54
C ALA A 498 -24.44 20.18 -3.09
N ASP A 499 -25.45 20.72 -2.41
CA ASP A 499 -25.80 20.37 -1.03
C ASP A 499 -26.56 19.04 -0.93
N VAL A 500 -27.40 18.74 -1.92
CA VAL A 500 -28.18 17.49 -2.02
C VAL A 500 -28.02 16.88 -3.40
N TYR A 501 -27.79 15.58 -3.44
CA TYR A 501 -27.71 14.78 -4.67
C TYR A 501 -28.89 13.84 -4.76
N VAL A 502 -29.60 13.88 -5.89
CA VAL A 502 -30.74 13.03 -6.18
C VAL A 502 -30.42 12.17 -7.40
N SER A 503 -30.68 10.86 -7.29
CA SER A 503 -30.51 9.90 -8.37
C SER A 503 -31.89 9.34 -8.79
N ALA A 504 -32.36 9.73 -9.96
CA ALA A 504 -33.58 9.20 -10.54
C ALA A 504 -33.41 7.74 -11.04
N SER A 505 -34.48 6.99 -11.13
CA SER A 505 -34.46 5.60 -11.65
C SER A 505 -34.21 5.56 -13.15
N ASP A 506 -34.75 6.50 -13.87
CA ASP A 506 -34.72 6.64 -15.32
C ASP A 506 -34.77 8.11 -15.75
N ASN A 507 -34.62 8.36 -17.05
CA ASN A 507 -34.64 9.72 -17.60
C ASN A 507 -35.98 10.41 -17.44
N ALA A 508 -37.11 9.66 -17.52
CA ALA A 508 -38.46 10.22 -17.39
C ALA A 508 -38.69 10.75 -15.97
N GLN A 509 -38.30 9.96 -14.94
CA GLN A 509 -38.34 10.38 -13.56
C GLN A 509 -37.39 11.57 -13.31
N GLY A 510 -36.19 11.56 -13.92
CA GLY A 510 -35.24 12.68 -13.81
C GLY A 510 -35.80 13.99 -14.36
N VAL A 511 -36.53 13.94 -15.48
CA VAL A 511 -37.24 15.12 -16.05
C VAL A 511 -38.37 15.58 -15.13
N ALA A 512 -39.18 14.65 -14.61
CA ALA A 512 -40.28 14.96 -13.70
C ALA A 512 -39.76 15.63 -12.41
N ILE A 513 -38.68 15.09 -11.81
CA ILE A 513 -38.06 15.68 -10.62
C ILE A 513 -37.55 17.09 -10.91
N ARG A 514 -36.82 17.31 -12.02
CA ARG A 514 -36.34 18.65 -12.37
C ARG A 514 -37.45 19.67 -12.57
N ASN A 515 -38.53 19.28 -13.25
CA ASN A 515 -39.67 20.17 -13.46
C ASN A 515 -40.33 20.53 -12.14
N TRP A 516 -40.55 19.55 -11.25
CA TRP A 516 -41.10 19.79 -9.93
C TRP A 516 -40.20 20.70 -9.05
N LEU A 517 -38.86 20.54 -9.17
CA LEU A 517 -37.91 21.38 -8.42
C LEU A 517 -37.83 22.80 -8.91
N LYS A 518 -38.11 23.10 -10.18
CA LYS A 518 -38.10 24.47 -10.74
C LYS A 518 -39.14 25.38 -10.10
N ASP A 519 -40.27 24.81 -9.66
CA ASP A 519 -41.39 25.57 -9.07
C ASP A 519 -41.24 25.76 -7.57
N ARG A 520 -40.12 25.31 -6.97
CA ARG A 520 -39.91 25.41 -5.52
C ARG A 520 -39.02 26.59 -5.15
N SER A 521 -39.48 27.36 -4.17
CA SER A 521 -38.76 28.53 -3.66
C SER A 521 -37.59 28.20 -2.71
N ASP A 522 -37.56 26.98 -2.17
CA ASP A 522 -36.48 26.49 -1.26
C ASP A 522 -35.25 25.95 -2.00
N VAL A 523 -35.33 25.81 -3.32
CA VAL A 523 -34.20 25.40 -4.18
C VAL A 523 -33.59 26.59 -4.88
N GLN A 524 -32.33 26.90 -4.56
CA GLN A 524 -31.63 28.06 -5.12
C GLN A 524 -31.11 27.81 -6.54
N ALA A 525 -30.61 26.59 -6.80
CA ALA A 525 -30.13 26.16 -8.14
C ALA A 525 -30.21 24.67 -8.32
N ILE A 526 -30.40 24.26 -9.59
CA ILE A 526 -30.39 22.85 -10.02
C ILE A 526 -29.15 22.62 -10.89
N LEU A 527 -28.24 21.82 -10.42
CA LEU A 527 -27.00 21.47 -11.10
C LEU A 527 -27.17 20.08 -11.73
N SER A 528 -27.67 20.02 -12.95
CA SER A 528 -27.80 18.75 -13.69
C SER A 528 -26.55 18.51 -14.52
N GLY A 529 -25.81 17.46 -14.23
CA GLY A 529 -24.70 17.00 -15.04
C GLY A 529 -25.09 15.81 -15.93
N GLY A 530 -24.25 15.48 -16.91
CA GLY A 530 -24.36 14.30 -17.76
C GLY A 530 -23.05 13.55 -17.81
N ARG A 531 -23.11 12.24 -18.08
CA ARG A 531 -21.92 11.41 -18.33
C ARG A 531 -22.15 10.57 -19.56
N ALA A 532 -21.17 10.58 -20.45
CA ALA A 532 -21.14 9.70 -21.61
C ALA A 532 -19.77 9.00 -21.67
N GLU A 533 -19.72 7.87 -22.32
CA GLU A 533 -18.47 7.17 -22.61
C GLU A 533 -18.15 7.34 -24.08
N ALA A 534 -16.89 7.64 -24.39
CA ALA A 534 -16.38 7.75 -25.74
C ALA A 534 -15.03 7.04 -25.87
N GLN A 535 -14.60 6.81 -27.08
CA GLN A 535 -13.23 6.34 -27.34
C GLN A 535 -12.38 7.51 -27.82
N PHE A 536 -11.20 7.68 -27.25
CA PHE A 536 -10.22 8.65 -27.71
C PHE A 536 -8.88 7.96 -27.93
N GLN A 537 -8.37 8.02 -29.17
CA GLN A 537 -7.15 7.31 -29.61
C GLN A 537 -7.16 5.80 -29.22
N GLY A 538 -8.31 5.14 -29.42
CA GLY A 538 -8.48 3.71 -29.10
C GLY A 538 -8.59 3.38 -27.60
N GLN A 539 -8.68 4.40 -26.74
CA GLN A 539 -8.86 4.20 -25.30
C GLN A 539 -10.23 4.69 -24.82
N PRO A 540 -10.89 3.98 -23.90
CA PRO A 540 -12.15 4.45 -23.33
C PRO A 540 -11.90 5.69 -22.46
N VAL A 541 -12.68 6.74 -22.67
CA VAL A 541 -12.63 8.01 -21.95
C VAL A 541 -14.03 8.38 -21.48
N GLU A 542 -14.14 8.87 -20.27
CA GLU A 542 -15.41 9.40 -19.74
C GLU A 542 -15.57 10.88 -20.13
N LEU A 543 -16.70 11.23 -20.70
CA LEU A 543 -17.11 12.60 -20.94
C LEU A 543 -18.02 13.06 -19.79
N LEU A 544 -17.61 14.11 -19.06
CA LEU A 544 -18.38 14.71 -18.00
C LEU A 544 -18.94 16.05 -18.44
N GLY A 545 -20.27 16.16 -18.56
CA GLY A 545 -20.94 17.41 -18.80
C GLY A 545 -21.18 18.20 -17.52
N LEU A 546 -20.66 19.40 -17.42
CA LEU A 546 -20.91 20.30 -16.29
C LEU A 546 -21.78 21.48 -16.74
N PRO A 547 -22.73 21.90 -15.89
CA PRO A 547 -23.43 23.17 -16.09
C PRO A 547 -22.49 24.35 -15.79
N ASP A 548 -22.67 25.43 -16.51
CA ASP A 548 -21.95 26.67 -16.25
C ASP A 548 -22.53 27.35 -15.00
N HIS A 549 -21.83 27.21 -13.87
CA HIS A 549 -22.25 27.78 -12.60
C HIS A 549 -21.07 28.32 -11.80
N ALA A 550 -21.26 29.41 -11.06
CA ALA A 550 -20.20 30.07 -10.29
C ALA A 550 -19.45 29.13 -9.34
N LEU A 551 -20.18 28.24 -8.65
CA LEU A 551 -19.58 27.26 -7.73
C LEU A 551 -18.55 26.33 -8.42
N TYR A 552 -18.81 25.91 -9.65
CA TYR A 552 -17.84 25.10 -10.41
C TYR A 552 -16.66 25.94 -10.87
N ARG A 553 -16.89 27.17 -11.28
CA ARG A 553 -15.82 28.10 -11.70
C ARG A 553 -14.83 28.37 -10.56
N GLU A 554 -15.32 28.47 -9.31
CA GLU A 554 -14.52 28.77 -8.13
C GLU A 554 -13.83 27.54 -7.53
N ARG A 555 -14.49 26.36 -7.58
CA ARG A 555 -14.07 25.19 -6.81
C ARG A 555 -13.50 24.04 -7.65
N TRP A 556 -13.64 24.09 -8.99
CA TRP A 556 -13.14 23.01 -9.84
C TRP A 556 -11.62 22.90 -9.71
N PRO A 557 -11.06 21.69 -9.49
CA PRO A 557 -9.66 21.50 -9.14
C PRO A 557 -8.71 21.64 -10.36
N LEU A 558 -8.71 22.82 -11.02
CA LEU A 558 -7.83 23.12 -12.14
C LEU A 558 -6.37 23.22 -11.67
N ILE A 559 -5.46 22.56 -12.39
CA ILE A 559 -4.01 22.60 -12.18
C ILE A 559 -3.39 23.65 -13.08
N GLU A 560 -3.76 23.62 -14.36
CA GLU A 560 -3.29 24.54 -15.40
C GLU A 560 -4.48 24.99 -16.22
N THR A 561 -4.49 26.29 -16.63
CA THR A 561 -5.62 26.87 -17.39
C THR A 561 -5.13 27.83 -18.46
N ALA A 562 -5.82 27.81 -19.62
CA ALA A 562 -5.73 28.86 -20.62
C ALA A 562 -6.47 30.13 -20.11
N PRO A 563 -6.13 31.30 -20.64
CA PRO A 563 -6.90 32.52 -20.34
C PRO A 563 -8.39 32.36 -20.70
N ARG A 564 -9.26 32.75 -19.78
CA ARG A 564 -10.73 32.68 -19.95
C ARG A 564 -11.24 31.25 -20.24
N ALA A 565 -10.63 30.22 -19.67
CA ALA A 565 -10.92 28.81 -19.94
C ALA A 565 -12.40 28.47 -19.74
N TRP A 566 -13.04 28.93 -18.67
CA TRP A 566 -14.48 28.72 -18.42
C TRP A 566 -15.39 29.36 -19.49
N THR A 567 -15.05 30.54 -19.96
CA THR A 567 -15.82 31.24 -21.02
C THR A 567 -15.71 30.48 -22.35
N ARG A 568 -14.53 29.88 -22.63
CA ARG A 568 -14.31 29.05 -23.83
C ARG A 568 -15.03 27.69 -23.77
N LEU A 569 -15.35 27.19 -22.56
CA LEU A 569 -16.12 25.96 -22.39
C LEU A 569 -17.60 26.10 -22.80
N VAL A 570 -18.18 27.30 -22.63
CA VAL A 570 -19.62 27.56 -22.85
C VAL A 570 -20.10 27.23 -24.28
N PRO A 571 -19.41 27.61 -25.37
CA PRO A 571 -19.84 27.29 -26.74
C PRO A 571 -19.88 25.79 -27.03
N GLY A 572 -19.09 24.99 -26.33
CA GLY A 572 -19.10 23.54 -26.43
C GLY A 572 -18.07 22.93 -27.39
N ASN A 573 -17.10 23.73 -27.84
CA ASN A 573 -15.94 23.30 -28.64
C ASN A 573 -14.63 23.28 -27.84
N ALA A 574 -14.71 23.33 -26.52
CA ALA A 574 -13.56 23.24 -25.64
C ALA A 574 -13.80 22.24 -24.53
N ALA A 575 -12.73 21.73 -23.93
CA ALA A 575 -12.76 20.77 -22.84
C ALA A 575 -11.67 21.02 -21.81
N PHE A 576 -11.91 20.60 -20.59
CA PHE A 576 -10.88 20.35 -19.60
C PHE A 576 -10.51 18.88 -19.65
N ILE A 577 -9.22 18.57 -19.56
CA ILE A 577 -8.68 17.20 -19.55
C ILE A 577 -8.16 16.84 -18.17
N SER A 578 -8.41 15.61 -17.70
CA SER A 578 -7.82 15.14 -16.48
C SER A 578 -6.30 14.96 -16.61
N GLU A 579 -5.53 15.25 -15.56
CA GLU A 579 -4.07 15.17 -15.55
C GLU A 579 -3.54 13.81 -16.03
N GLN A 580 -4.20 12.73 -15.62
CA GLN A 580 -3.84 11.38 -16.03
C GLN A 580 -3.95 11.17 -17.54
N LEU A 581 -5.06 11.65 -18.13
CA LEU A 581 -5.32 11.51 -19.55
C LEU A 581 -4.35 12.36 -20.36
N SER A 582 -4.12 13.61 -19.92
CA SER A 582 -3.14 14.52 -20.48
C SER A 582 -1.74 13.90 -20.53
N ARG A 583 -1.26 13.37 -19.42
CA ARG A 583 0.07 12.72 -19.34
C ARG A 583 0.16 11.43 -20.16
N ARG A 584 -0.91 10.62 -20.15
CA ARG A 584 -0.95 9.33 -20.84
C ARG A 584 -0.90 9.50 -22.36
N LEU A 585 -1.61 10.48 -22.87
CA LEU A 585 -1.72 10.77 -24.31
C LEU A 585 -0.81 11.91 -24.76
N ASN A 586 -0.02 12.50 -23.85
CA ASN A 586 0.85 13.65 -24.07
C ASN A 586 0.11 14.86 -24.70
N VAL A 587 -1.12 15.11 -24.24
CA VAL A 587 -1.96 16.22 -24.69
C VAL A 587 -1.75 17.42 -23.76
N GLN A 588 -1.56 18.62 -24.36
CA GLN A 588 -1.28 19.86 -23.65
C GLN A 588 -2.41 20.89 -23.85
N ILE A 589 -2.36 21.99 -23.11
CA ILE A 589 -3.28 23.11 -23.30
C ILE A 589 -3.03 23.74 -24.65
N GLY A 590 -4.12 23.91 -25.43
CA GLY A 590 -4.08 24.41 -26.80
C GLY A 590 -4.11 23.32 -27.87
N ASP A 591 -3.95 22.06 -27.52
CA ASP A 591 -4.14 20.97 -28.47
C ASP A 591 -5.63 20.76 -28.75
N VAL A 592 -5.94 20.37 -29.98
CA VAL A 592 -7.28 19.97 -30.39
C VAL A 592 -7.38 18.44 -30.35
N VAL A 593 -8.39 17.93 -29.67
CA VAL A 593 -8.67 16.50 -29.59
C VAL A 593 -9.95 16.16 -30.35
N GLU A 594 -9.92 15.08 -31.09
CA GLU A 594 -11.06 14.57 -31.84
C GLU A 594 -11.71 13.41 -31.09
N VAL A 595 -12.95 13.61 -30.68
CA VAL A 595 -13.74 12.61 -29.97
C VAL A 595 -14.84 12.07 -30.88
N PRO A 596 -14.88 10.77 -31.18
CA PRO A 596 -15.98 10.18 -31.95
C PRO A 596 -17.31 10.34 -31.21
N ALA A 597 -18.29 10.91 -31.88
CA ALA A 597 -19.65 11.10 -31.37
C ALA A 597 -20.68 10.47 -32.34
N PRO A 598 -21.91 10.16 -31.90
CA PRO A 598 -22.94 9.59 -32.77
C PRO A 598 -23.26 10.40 -34.03
N GLY A 599 -23.03 11.73 -33.98
CA GLY A 599 -23.22 12.65 -35.11
C GLY A 599 -21.99 12.92 -35.97
N GLY A 600 -20.86 12.27 -35.73
CA GLY A 600 -19.58 12.53 -36.40
C GLY A 600 -18.43 12.77 -35.40
N THR A 601 -17.34 13.37 -35.87
CA THR A 601 -16.22 13.72 -35.00
C THR A 601 -16.47 15.07 -34.30
N TRP A 602 -16.30 15.07 -32.97
CA TRP A 602 -16.39 16.27 -32.15
C TRP A 602 -15.00 16.78 -31.81
N GLU A 603 -14.65 17.92 -32.38
CA GLU A 603 -13.39 18.63 -32.12
C GLU A 603 -13.49 19.42 -30.82
N LEU A 604 -12.53 19.22 -29.92
CA LEU A 604 -12.46 19.87 -28.61
C LEU A 604 -11.08 20.49 -28.39
N ASP A 605 -11.04 21.78 -28.17
CA ASP A 605 -9.83 22.52 -27.79
C ASP A 605 -9.58 22.33 -26.30
N ILE A 606 -8.39 21.86 -25.91
CA ILE A 606 -8.03 21.66 -24.51
C ILE A 606 -7.65 22.99 -23.88
N VAL A 607 -8.50 23.49 -22.99
CA VAL A 607 -8.35 24.81 -22.35
C VAL A 607 -7.96 24.73 -20.88
N GLY A 608 -7.84 23.53 -20.31
CA GLY A 608 -7.36 23.37 -18.93
C GLY A 608 -7.11 21.92 -18.57
N ILE A 609 -6.20 21.72 -17.61
CA ILE A 609 -5.88 20.43 -17.01
C ILE A 609 -6.36 20.46 -15.56
N TYR A 610 -7.05 19.42 -15.12
CA TYR A 610 -7.57 19.35 -13.75
C TYR A 610 -7.21 18.06 -13.05
N ALA A 611 -7.16 18.12 -11.71
CA ALA A 611 -6.91 16.96 -10.87
C ALA A 611 -8.14 16.04 -10.80
N ASP A 612 -7.95 14.77 -11.12
CA ASP A 612 -8.99 13.74 -10.97
C ASP A 612 -8.41 12.51 -10.26
N TYR A 613 -8.47 12.50 -8.94
CA TYR A 613 -7.93 11.46 -8.09
C TYR A 613 -8.93 10.29 -7.98
N GLY A 614 -8.72 9.23 -8.71
CA GLY A 614 -9.51 8.00 -8.60
C GLY A 614 -10.31 7.60 -9.83
N ASN A 615 -10.20 8.33 -10.95
CA ASN A 615 -10.78 7.90 -12.22
C ASN A 615 -9.67 7.33 -13.15
N PRO A 616 -9.58 6.01 -13.32
CA PRO A 616 -8.53 5.39 -14.13
C PRO A 616 -8.76 5.53 -15.64
N LYS A 617 -10.01 5.76 -16.09
CA LYS A 617 -10.33 5.92 -17.52
C LYS A 617 -9.70 7.16 -18.13
N GLY A 618 -9.56 8.17 -17.30
CA GLY A 618 -9.34 9.52 -17.76
C GLY A 618 -10.67 10.17 -18.17
N GLN A 619 -10.74 11.48 -18.02
CA GLN A 619 -11.98 12.21 -18.19
C GLN A 619 -11.75 13.49 -18.96
N LEU A 620 -12.66 13.77 -19.89
CA LEU A 620 -12.82 15.07 -20.52
C LEU A 620 -14.06 15.75 -19.93
N THR A 621 -13.90 16.96 -19.43
CA THR A 621 -15.00 17.75 -18.89
C THR A 621 -15.41 18.80 -19.89
N VAL A 622 -16.67 18.80 -20.28
CA VAL A 622 -17.26 19.68 -21.31
C VAL A 622 -18.51 20.38 -20.77
N ASN A 623 -19.02 21.33 -21.52
CA ASN A 623 -20.33 21.92 -21.21
C ASN A 623 -21.43 20.87 -21.35
N VAL A 624 -22.35 20.77 -20.36
CA VAL A 624 -23.42 19.78 -20.36
C VAL A 624 -24.39 19.91 -21.52
N ALA A 625 -24.68 21.11 -21.95
CA ALA A 625 -25.58 21.34 -23.10
C ALA A 625 -24.94 20.86 -24.42
N ALA A 626 -23.61 21.04 -24.56
CA ALA A 626 -22.86 20.51 -25.70
C ALA A 626 -22.78 18.97 -25.66
N LEU A 627 -22.55 18.38 -24.48
CA LEU A 627 -22.55 16.94 -24.31
C LEU A 627 -23.88 16.31 -24.75
N ILE A 628 -24.99 16.87 -24.30
CA ILE A 628 -26.34 16.35 -24.66
C ILE A 628 -26.63 16.50 -26.16
N ARG A 629 -26.13 17.56 -26.83
CA ARG A 629 -26.26 17.71 -28.28
C ARG A 629 -25.50 16.64 -29.04
N GLN A 630 -24.28 16.32 -28.61
CA GLN A 630 -23.41 15.34 -29.28
C GLN A 630 -23.78 13.88 -28.90
N PHE A 631 -24.26 13.69 -27.69
CA PHE A 631 -24.66 12.40 -27.14
C PHE A 631 -26.08 12.46 -26.59
N PRO A 632 -27.14 12.46 -27.44
CA PRO A 632 -28.54 12.62 -27.03
C PRO A 632 -29.05 11.57 -26.04
N GLN A 633 -28.43 10.38 -26.05
CA GLN A 633 -28.78 9.28 -25.15
C GLN A 633 -28.13 9.40 -23.74
N THR A 634 -27.41 10.47 -23.45
CA THR A 634 -26.78 10.68 -22.15
C THR A 634 -27.81 10.66 -21.01
N PRO A 635 -27.64 9.76 -20.01
CA PRO A 635 -28.55 9.67 -18.89
C PRO A 635 -28.52 10.98 -18.07
N GLN A 636 -29.68 11.58 -17.88
CA GLN A 636 -29.84 12.78 -17.06
C GLN A 636 -30.48 12.45 -15.69
N THR A 637 -30.06 11.37 -15.09
CA THR A 637 -30.64 10.84 -13.85
C THR A 637 -30.02 11.40 -12.58
N ARG A 638 -28.89 12.07 -12.68
CA ARG A 638 -28.20 12.68 -11.53
C ARG A 638 -28.45 14.18 -11.48
N ILE A 639 -29.00 14.64 -10.35
CA ILE A 639 -29.39 16.02 -10.12
C ILE A 639 -28.73 16.50 -8.83
N GLY A 640 -27.93 17.55 -8.93
CA GLY A 640 -27.38 18.25 -7.77
C GLY A 640 -28.26 19.46 -7.45
N LEU A 641 -28.50 19.73 -6.18
CA LEU A 641 -29.34 20.82 -5.71
C LEU A 641 -28.55 21.73 -4.76
N ILE A 642 -28.69 23.01 -4.95
CA ILE A 642 -28.22 24.04 -3.98
C ILE A 642 -29.43 24.46 -3.17
N VAL A 643 -29.34 24.24 -1.85
CA VAL A 643 -30.45 24.45 -0.91
C VAL A 643 -29.89 25.00 0.40
N ALA A 644 -30.59 25.94 1.03
CA ALA A 644 -30.23 26.39 2.36
C ALA A 644 -30.27 25.22 3.37
N ARG A 645 -29.26 25.13 4.24
CA ARG A 645 -29.04 23.99 5.13
C ARG A 645 -30.28 23.62 5.98
N GLU A 646 -31.05 24.61 6.38
CA GLU A 646 -32.32 24.47 7.15
C GLU A 646 -33.42 23.75 6.35
N ASN A 647 -33.43 23.89 5.04
CA ASN A 647 -34.47 23.34 4.16
C ASN A 647 -34.14 21.92 3.67
N ILE A 648 -32.91 21.41 3.86
CA ILE A 648 -32.48 20.10 3.39
C ILE A 648 -33.39 18.97 3.90
N PRO A 649 -33.68 18.83 5.22
CA PRO A 649 -34.52 17.75 5.71
C PRO A 649 -35.94 17.77 5.13
N GLY A 650 -36.52 18.96 5.00
CA GLY A 650 -37.85 19.15 4.42
C GLY A 650 -37.91 18.77 2.93
N LEU A 651 -36.89 19.16 2.17
CA LEU A 651 -36.78 18.82 0.75
C LEU A 651 -36.60 17.29 0.55
N ILE A 652 -35.76 16.64 1.36
CA ILE A 652 -35.57 15.18 1.29
C ILE A 652 -36.89 14.45 1.55
N ALA A 653 -37.62 14.82 2.61
CA ALA A 653 -38.91 14.22 2.93
C ALA A 653 -39.95 14.45 1.80
N ALA A 654 -39.95 15.64 1.18
CA ALA A 654 -40.84 15.94 0.06
C ALA A 654 -40.50 15.11 -1.20
N LEU A 655 -39.22 14.96 -1.53
CA LEU A 655 -38.75 14.10 -2.65
C LEU A 655 -39.08 12.63 -2.44
N GLN A 656 -38.90 12.12 -1.22
CA GLN A 656 -39.29 10.73 -0.87
C GLN A 656 -40.79 10.53 -1.01
N LYS A 657 -41.60 11.44 -0.50
CA LYS A 657 -43.06 11.35 -0.56
C LYS A 657 -43.59 11.45 -1.99
N GLN A 658 -43.06 12.40 -2.79
CA GLN A 658 -43.61 12.70 -4.13
C GLN A 658 -43.15 11.69 -5.19
N PHE A 659 -41.91 11.17 -5.11
CA PHE A 659 -41.30 10.34 -6.16
C PHE A 659 -40.99 8.92 -5.69
N GLY A 660 -41.29 8.56 -4.43
CA GLY A 660 -40.99 7.25 -3.88
C GLY A 660 -39.50 6.91 -3.83
N LEU A 661 -38.65 7.92 -3.66
CA LEU A 661 -37.20 7.74 -3.62
C LEU A 661 -36.79 7.21 -2.25
N ASP A 662 -35.96 6.18 -2.23
CA ASP A 662 -35.37 5.65 -1.01
C ASP A 662 -34.13 6.47 -0.57
N ASP A 663 -33.70 6.31 0.69
CA ASP A 663 -32.53 7.00 1.27
C ASP A 663 -31.22 6.77 0.48
N ARG A 664 -31.14 5.72 -0.33
CA ARG A 664 -29.99 5.42 -1.17
C ARG A 664 -29.91 6.27 -2.43
N ARG A 665 -31.02 6.87 -2.81
CA ARG A 665 -31.15 7.70 -4.02
C ARG A 665 -31.09 9.18 -3.73
N ILE A 666 -31.15 9.57 -2.45
CA ILE A 666 -31.00 10.95 -2.01
C ILE A 666 -29.86 10.98 -0.99
N ALA A 667 -28.86 11.77 -1.27
CA ALA A 667 -27.71 11.91 -0.37
C ALA A 667 -27.41 13.39 -0.15
N ASP A 668 -27.28 13.79 1.12
CA ASP A 668 -26.75 15.11 1.43
C ASP A 668 -25.23 15.13 1.32
N GLN A 669 -24.66 16.30 1.01
CA GLN A 669 -23.22 16.49 0.87
C GLN A 669 -22.46 16.11 2.14
N ALA A 670 -23.00 16.47 3.32
CA ALA A 670 -22.31 16.26 4.60
C ALA A 670 -22.19 14.77 4.90
N THR A 671 -23.22 13.98 4.65
CA THR A 671 -23.22 12.52 4.83
C THR A 671 -22.25 11.85 3.85
N VAL A 672 -22.28 12.19 2.56
CA VAL A 672 -21.35 11.64 1.56
C VAL A 672 -19.91 11.97 1.92
N LYS A 673 -19.65 13.22 2.32
CA LYS A 673 -18.32 13.67 2.72
C LYS A 673 -17.83 12.97 3.98
N ALA A 674 -18.68 12.88 5.02
CA ALA A 674 -18.32 12.22 6.29
C ALA A 674 -18.00 10.74 6.07
N GLU A 675 -18.79 10.04 5.26
CA GLU A 675 -18.56 8.64 4.93
C GLU A 675 -17.28 8.45 4.12
N SER A 676 -17.05 9.29 3.11
CA SER A 676 -15.81 9.25 2.30
C SER A 676 -14.56 9.49 3.16
N ILE A 677 -14.60 10.47 4.08
CA ILE A 677 -13.49 10.74 5.01
C ILE A 677 -13.31 9.57 5.99
N ARG A 678 -14.41 8.98 6.49
CA ARG A 678 -14.34 7.83 7.39
C ARG A 678 -13.65 6.64 6.72
N ILE A 679 -14.03 6.32 5.48
CA ILE A 679 -13.43 5.27 4.68
C ILE A 679 -11.94 5.57 4.45
N PHE A 680 -11.62 6.81 4.07
CA PHE A 680 -10.25 7.26 3.89
C PHE A 680 -9.41 7.06 5.15
N ASN A 681 -9.85 7.56 6.30
CA ASN A 681 -9.11 7.45 7.57
C ASN A 681 -8.88 5.98 7.98
N ARG A 682 -9.87 5.11 7.79
CA ARG A 682 -9.72 3.67 8.02
C ARG A 682 -8.64 3.05 7.15
N THR A 683 -8.55 3.45 5.89
CA THR A 683 -7.54 2.92 4.96
C THR A 683 -6.12 3.18 5.46
N PHE A 684 -5.88 4.34 6.06
CA PHE A 684 -4.55 4.73 6.53
C PHE A 684 -4.26 4.38 8.00
N ALA A 685 -5.24 3.89 8.76
CA ALA A 685 -5.04 3.41 10.13
C ALA A 685 -3.98 2.30 10.21
N VAL A 686 -3.96 1.40 9.23
CA VAL A 686 -2.95 0.33 9.11
C VAL A 686 -1.56 0.90 8.94
N THR A 687 -1.40 1.94 8.13
CA THR A 687 -0.12 2.62 7.92
C THR A 687 0.40 3.23 9.22
N SER A 688 -0.47 3.87 10.00
CA SER A 688 -0.12 4.45 11.30
C SER A 688 0.32 3.38 12.31
N ALA A 689 -0.35 2.22 12.34
CA ALA A 689 0.04 1.11 13.19
C ALA A 689 1.41 0.53 12.79
N LEU A 690 1.67 0.36 11.50
CA LEU A 690 2.96 -0.12 10.99
C LEU A 690 4.09 0.89 11.27
N ASN A 691 3.81 2.18 11.18
CA ASN A 691 4.75 3.25 11.53
C ASN A 691 5.12 3.20 13.02
N ALA A 692 4.14 3.10 13.90
CA ALA A 692 4.37 2.97 15.35
C ALA A 692 5.20 1.71 15.68
N PHE A 693 4.88 0.59 15.03
CA PHE A 693 5.65 -0.65 15.18
C PHE A 693 7.09 -0.52 14.72
N THR A 694 7.33 0.09 13.56
CA THR A 694 8.68 0.33 13.00
C THR A 694 9.53 1.18 13.94
N LEU A 695 8.97 2.23 14.52
CA LEU A 695 9.66 3.10 15.47
C LEU A 695 9.92 2.37 16.80
N GLY A 696 8.97 1.57 17.27
CA GLY A 696 9.14 0.72 18.45
C GLY A 696 10.30 -0.26 18.30
N VAL A 697 10.41 -0.90 17.13
CA VAL A 697 11.51 -1.84 16.85
C VAL A 697 12.86 -1.12 16.76
N ALA A 698 12.92 0.10 16.19
CA ALA A 698 14.12 0.92 16.20
C ALA A 698 14.54 1.32 17.64
N GLY A 699 13.57 1.64 18.51
CA GLY A 699 13.79 1.86 19.94
C GLY A 699 14.37 0.63 20.65
N ILE A 700 13.89 -0.57 20.34
CA ILE A 700 14.44 -1.84 20.86
C ILE A 700 15.89 -2.03 20.39
N ALA A 701 16.20 -1.73 19.12
CA ALA A 701 17.55 -1.82 18.59
C ALA A 701 18.51 -0.87 19.34
N LEU A 702 18.05 0.36 19.63
CA LEU A 702 18.80 1.32 20.43
C LEU A 702 19.01 0.83 21.88
N LEU A 703 17.96 0.35 22.54
CA LEU A 703 18.03 -0.27 23.87
C LEU A 703 19.07 -1.39 23.91
N THR A 704 19.03 -2.27 22.94
CA THR A 704 19.97 -3.39 22.80
C THR A 704 21.41 -2.90 22.71
N SER A 705 21.65 -1.90 21.87
CA SER A 705 22.98 -1.30 21.72
C SER A 705 23.47 -0.65 23.00
N LEU A 706 22.63 0.11 23.68
CA LEU A 706 22.98 0.76 24.96
C LEU A 706 23.25 -0.23 26.08
N LEU A 707 22.44 -1.27 26.22
CA LEU A 707 22.64 -2.34 27.23
C LEU A 707 23.96 -3.08 27.01
N THR A 708 24.33 -3.28 25.75
CA THR A 708 25.57 -3.94 25.40
C THR A 708 26.78 -3.06 25.67
N LEU A 709 26.72 -1.79 25.28
CA LEU A 709 27.79 -0.83 25.52
C LEU A 709 27.97 -0.53 27.01
N ALA A 710 26.93 -0.62 27.83
CA ALA A 710 26.98 -0.29 29.25
C ALA A 710 28.11 -1.02 29.98
N ASN A 711 28.37 -2.30 29.70
CA ASN A 711 29.41 -3.09 30.33
C ASN A 711 30.83 -2.68 29.86
N SER A 712 30.99 -2.39 28.58
CA SER A 712 32.27 -1.96 28.01
C SER A 712 32.65 -0.50 28.37
N ARG A 713 31.69 0.26 28.92
CA ARG A 713 31.88 1.65 29.34
C ARG A 713 32.41 1.80 30.76
N LEU A 714 32.29 0.77 31.60
CA LEU A 714 32.70 0.83 32.99
C LEU A 714 34.17 1.24 33.15
N PRO A 715 35.16 0.72 32.36
CA PRO A 715 36.54 1.16 32.44
C PRO A 715 36.74 2.64 32.11
N GLN A 716 35.90 3.20 31.27
CA GLN A 716 35.98 4.62 30.85
C GLN A 716 35.33 5.56 31.87
N LEU A 717 34.34 5.10 32.64
CA LEU A 717 33.60 5.86 33.63
C LEU A 717 34.23 5.78 35.02
N ALA A 718 34.93 4.69 35.32
CA ALA A 718 35.58 4.47 36.63
C ALA A 718 36.60 5.56 36.99
N PRO A 719 37.49 6.08 36.11
CA PRO A 719 38.40 7.18 36.42
C PRO A 719 37.65 8.48 36.78
N LEU A 720 36.54 8.77 36.11
CA LEU A 720 35.74 9.96 36.37
C LEU A 720 35.08 9.92 37.74
N TRP A 721 34.60 8.73 38.12
CA TRP A 721 34.06 8.48 39.43
C TRP A 721 35.18 8.65 40.51
N ALA A 722 36.37 8.15 40.25
CA ALA A 722 37.51 8.27 41.16
C ALA A 722 37.93 9.75 41.37
N ILE A 723 37.76 10.64 40.40
CA ILE A 723 38.03 12.07 40.49
C ILE A 723 36.89 12.82 41.23
N GLY A 724 35.79 12.13 41.63
CA GLY A 724 34.73 12.71 42.47
C GLY A 724 33.38 12.90 41.78
N LEU A 725 33.18 12.47 40.55
CA LEU A 725 31.84 12.50 39.92
C LEU A 725 30.94 11.43 40.55
N THR A 726 29.79 11.84 41.08
CA THR A 726 28.82 10.92 41.67
C THR A 726 28.15 10.04 40.60
N ARG A 727 27.77 8.81 40.97
CA ARG A 727 27.10 7.85 40.07
C ARG A 727 25.81 8.41 39.42
N PRO A 728 24.89 9.10 40.14
CA PRO A 728 23.74 9.74 39.49
C PRO A 728 24.16 10.79 38.44
N ARG A 729 25.20 11.58 38.73
CA ARG A 729 25.70 12.59 37.80
C ARG A 729 26.32 11.97 36.54
N LEU A 730 27.03 10.86 36.69
CA LEU A 730 27.51 10.07 35.53
C LEU A 730 26.36 9.54 34.72
N ALA A 731 25.32 8.98 35.36
CA ALA A 731 24.12 8.46 34.67
C ALA A 731 23.36 9.58 33.93
N THR A 732 23.20 10.78 34.53
CA THR A 732 22.57 11.92 33.84
C THR A 732 23.38 12.40 32.64
N ILE A 733 24.73 12.46 32.76
CA ILE A 733 25.61 12.84 31.63
C ILE A 733 25.46 11.80 30.49
N GLU A 734 25.49 10.48 30.78
CA GLU A 734 25.30 9.42 29.76
C GLU A 734 23.92 9.50 29.11
N LEU A 735 22.88 9.78 29.90
CA LEU A 735 21.53 10.00 29.37
C LEU A 735 21.50 11.20 28.40
N THR A 736 22.07 12.34 28.83
CA THR A 736 22.10 13.54 27.98
C THR A 736 22.88 13.31 26.69
N LYS A 737 24.01 12.56 26.72
CA LYS A 737 24.75 12.16 25.52
C LYS A 737 23.89 11.35 24.56
N THR A 738 23.24 10.32 25.09
CA THR A 738 22.38 9.44 24.28
C THR A 738 21.25 10.23 23.65
N LEU A 739 20.56 11.09 24.41
CA LEU A 739 19.49 11.93 23.91
C LEU A 739 19.98 12.98 22.90
N SER A 740 21.17 13.56 23.11
CA SER A 740 21.75 14.52 22.16
C SER A 740 22.06 13.86 20.81
N VAL A 741 22.68 12.67 20.81
CA VAL A 741 22.98 11.94 19.58
C VAL A 741 21.70 11.46 18.90
N ALA A 742 20.69 11.00 19.67
CA ALA A 742 19.38 10.65 19.14
C ALA A 742 18.66 11.87 18.54
N LEU A 743 18.74 13.03 19.18
CA LEU A 743 18.18 14.28 18.66
C LEU A 743 18.86 14.71 17.34
N PHE A 744 20.19 14.67 17.25
CA PHE A 744 20.88 14.95 15.97
C PHE A 744 20.47 13.96 14.89
N THR A 745 20.34 12.68 15.23
CA THR A 745 19.85 11.67 14.29
C THR A 745 18.42 11.95 13.85
N ALA A 746 17.53 12.34 14.77
CA ALA A 746 16.15 12.68 14.47
C ALA A 746 16.05 13.95 13.59
N LEU A 747 16.86 14.98 13.88
CA LEU A 747 16.91 16.19 13.06
C LEU A 747 17.41 15.90 11.63
N LEU A 748 18.32 14.95 11.46
CA LEU A 748 18.76 14.50 10.13
C LEU A 748 17.74 13.61 9.43
N ALA A 749 16.92 12.88 10.20
CA ALA A 749 15.87 12.05 9.64
C ALA A 749 14.72 12.87 9.03
N VAL A 750 14.47 14.10 9.52
CA VAL A 750 13.40 14.97 9.00
C VAL A 750 13.65 15.35 7.54
N PRO A 751 14.77 15.97 7.14
CA PRO A 751 14.99 16.31 5.73
C PRO A 751 15.07 15.06 4.84
N LEU A 752 15.64 13.95 5.35
CA LEU A 752 15.64 12.69 4.63
C LEU A 752 14.21 12.17 4.42
N GLY A 753 13.37 12.20 5.45
CA GLY A 753 11.98 11.78 5.37
C GLY A 753 11.15 12.65 4.44
N LEU A 754 11.36 13.96 4.43
CA LEU A 754 10.73 14.87 3.47
C LEU A 754 11.18 14.57 2.03
N LEU A 755 12.44 14.20 1.82
CA LEU A 755 12.94 13.77 0.52
C LEU A 755 12.35 12.44 0.10
N VAL A 756 12.18 11.49 1.04
CA VAL A 756 11.45 10.23 0.82
C VAL A 756 9.99 10.52 0.44
N ALA A 757 9.30 11.42 1.15
CA ALA A 757 7.93 11.85 0.81
C ALA A 757 7.86 12.43 -0.61
N TRP A 758 8.82 13.30 -0.95
CA TRP A 758 8.89 13.88 -2.28
C TRP A 758 9.11 12.81 -3.36
N CYS A 759 10.02 11.86 -3.15
CA CYS A 759 10.23 10.73 -4.07
C CYS A 759 8.95 9.89 -4.23
N LEU A 760 8.24 9.60 -3.15
CA LEU A 760 6.98 8.86 -3.19
C LEU A 760 5.91 9.63 -3.96
N ILE A 761 5.77 10.93 -3.75
CA ILE A 761 4.74 11.77 -4.36
C ILE A 761 5.09 12.13 -5.81
N ALA A 762 6.32 12.59 -6.08
CA ALA A 762 6.70 13.15 -7.37
C ALA A 762 7.22 12.11 -8.37
N ILE A 763 7.71 10.96 -7.90
CA ILE A 763 8.29 9.92 -8.77
C ILE A 763 7.41 8.68 -8.76
N VAL A 764 7.26 8.04 -7.59
CA VAL A 764 6.57 6.75 -7.50
C VAL A 764 5.08 6.90 -7.82
N ASN A 765 4.41 7.87 -7.21
CA ASN A 765 2.97 8.10 -7.42
C ASN A 765 2.66 8.50 -8.88
N VAL A 766 3.47 9.37 -9.48
CA VAL A 766 3.28 9.81 -10.88
C VAL A 766 3.47 8.65 -11.85
N LYS A 767 4.48 7.79 -11.63
CA LYS A 767 4.72 6.60 -12.47
C LYS A 767 3.65 5.52 -12.27
N ALA A 768 3.05 5.43 -11.08
CA ALA A 768 2.03 4.44 -10.76
C ALA A 768 0.63 4.86 -11.23
N PHE A 769 0.26 6.13 -11.00
CA PHE A 769 -1.12 6.61 -11.18
C PHE A 769 -1.30 7.66 -12.28
N GLY A 770 -0.20 8.22 -12.82
CA GLY A 770 -0.26 9.26 -13.83
C GLY A 770 -0.63 10.65 -13.31
N TRP A 771 -0.77 10.87 -12.01
CA TRP A 771 -1.09 12.18 -11.41
C TRP A 771 -0.16 12.52 -10.25
N ARG A 772 0.02 13.81 -10.01
CA ARG A 772 0.92 14.35 -9.00
C ARG A 772 0.13 15.04 -7.90
N LEU A 773 0.43 14.67 -6.64
CA LEU A 773 -0.08 15.42 -5.48
C LEU A 773 0.72 16.71 -5.27
N PRO A 774 0.08 17.79 -4.84
CA PRO A 774 0.79 18.98 -4.35
C PRO A 774 1.56 18.61 -3.08
N PHE A 775 2.85 18.95 -3.04
CA PHE A 775 3.68 18.62 -1.87
C PHE A 775 3.43 19.61 -0.73
N HIS A 776 3.04 19.08 0.43
CA HIS A 776 2.82 19.85 1.65
C HIS A 776 3.74 19.39 2.77
N VAL A 777 4.20 20.33 3.58
CA VAL A 777 4.98 20.05 4.79
C VAL A 777 4.11 20.36 6.01
N PHE A 778 4.11 19.47 7.00
CA PHE A 778 3.30 19.56 8.22
C PHE A 778 4.22 19.72 9.45
N PRO A 779 4.66 20.95 9.80
CA PRO A 779 5.69 21.15 10.83
C PRO A 779 5.31 20.58 12.19
N LEU A 780 4.04 20.71 12.61
CA LEU A 780 3.56 20.17 13.89
C LEU A 780 3.70 18.66 13.95
N HIS A 781 3.32 17.97 12.90
CA HIS A 781 3.44 16.50 12.82
C HIS A 781 4.91 16.03 12.80
N LEU A 782 5.80 16.80 12.17
CA LEU A 782 7.24 16.52 12.23
C LEU A 782 7.78 16.65 13.66
N VAL A 783 7.35 17.65 14.40
CA VAL A 783 7.73 17.83 15.82
C VAL A 783 7.20 16.65 16.67
N GLU A 784 5.97 16.21 16.45
CA GLU A 784 5.39 15.04 17.12
C GLU A 784 6.23 13.78 16.88
N LEU A 785 6.62 13.50 15.63
CA LEU A 785 7.44 12.34 15.30
C LEU A 785 8.83 12.40 15.94
N VAL A 786 9.47 13.57 15.94
CA VAL A 786 10.76 13.77 16.64
C VAL A 786 10.58 13.57 18.14
N ALA A 787 9.50 14.09 18.74
CA ALA A 787 9.22 13.91 20.17
C ALA A 787 9.00 12.42 20.53
N VAL A 788 8.27 11.67 19.70
CA VAL A 788 8.06 10.22 19.90
C VAL A 788 9.38 9.46 19.75
N ALA A 789 10.24 9.83 18.81
CA ALA A 789 11.56 9.20 18.64
C ALA A 789 12.49 9.48 19.84
N LEU A 790 12.46 10.71 20.37
CA LEU A 790 13.18 11.06 21.59
C LEU A 790 12.64 10.34 22.82
N PHE A 791 11.31 10.20 22.92
CA PHE A 791 10.68 9.43 23.99
C PHE A 791 11.07 7.94 23.93
N ALA A 792 11.05 7.34 22.74
CA ALA A 792 11.53 5.96 22.53
C ALA A 792 13.03 5.82 22.91
N SER A 793 13.85 6.81 22.55
CA SER A 793 15.28 6.85 22.90
C SER A 793 15.49 7.03 24.42
N LEU A 794 14.64 7.83 25.06
CA LEU A 794 14.65 8.00 26.52
C LEU A 794 14.32 6.68 27.23
N LEU A 795 13.26 6.00 26.81
CA LEU A 795 12.88 4.69 27.35
C LEU A 795 13.99 3.65 27.15
N ALA A 796 14.62 3.65 25.97
CA ALA A 796 15.74 2.77 25.68
C ALA A 796 16.95 3.05 26.57
N ALA A 797 17.23 4.31 26.90
CA ALA A 797 18.34 4.70 27.75
C ALA A 797 18.08 4.51 29.24
N LEU A 798 16.82 4.49 29.67
CA LEU A 798 16.44 4.51 31.10
C LEU A 798 16.98 3.30 31.85
N LEU A 799 16.82 2.08 31.30
CA LEU A 799 17.26 0.85 31.98
C LEU A 799 18.77 0.77 32.17
N PRO A 800 19.64 1.06 31.17
CA PRO A 800 21.10 1.15 31.38
C PRO A 800 21.48 2.21 32.40
N MET A 801 20.82 3.38 32.37
CA MET A 801 21.14 4.49 33.26
C MET A 801 20.76 4.20 34.71
N VAL A 802 19.60 3.60 34.96
CA VAL A 802 19.18 3.17 36.32
C VAL A 802 20.15 2.11 36.87
N ARG A 803 20.61 1.19 36.02
CA ARG A 803 21.65 0.22 36.40
C ARG A 803 22.96 0.88 36.79
N LEU A 804 23.42 1.87 36.01
CA LEU A 804 24.62 2.63 36.31
C LEU A 804 24.49 3.43 37.62
N ALA A 805 23.38 4.10 37.83
CA ALA A 805 23.09 4.89 39.05
C ALA A 805 23.05 4.02 40.32
N ARG A 806 22.55 2.77 40.21
CA ARG A 806 22.42 1.83 41.33
C ARG A 806 23.62 0.88 41.51
N MET A 807 24.66 1.00 40.69
CA MET A 807 25.81 0.11 40.71
C MET A 807 26.59 0.25 42.03
N GLN A 808 27.06 -0.89 42.56
CA GLN A 808 27.88 -0.88 43.76
C GLN A 808 29.29 -0.30 43.51
N PRO A 809 29.84 0.53 44.39
CA PRO A 809 31.20 1.08 44.25
C PRO A 809 32.28 0.03 44.04
N ALA A 810 32.16 -1.12 44.69
CA ALA A 810 33.08 -2.25 44.52
C ALA A 810 33.24 -2.71 43.06
N ASN A 811 32.19 -2.61 42.23
CA ASN A 811 32.22 -3.01 40.84
C ASN A 811 33.03 -1.98 39.98
N LEU A 812 33.04 -0.73 40.36
CA LEU A 812 33.89 0.31 39.74
C LEU A 812 35.36 0.15 40.12
N VAL A 813 35.64 -0.24 41.36
CA VAL A 813 37.01 -0.50 41.84
C VAL A 813 37.62 -1.76 41.21
N LYS A 814 36.83 -2.81 40.99
CA LYS A 814 37.26 -4.06 40.33
C LYS A 814 37.82 -3.84 38.91
N VAL A 815 37.37 -2.78 38.23
CA VAL A 815 37.91 -2.41 36.93
C VAL A 815 39.38 -2.10 36.98
N PHE A 816 39.86 -1.40 38.00
CA PHE A 816 41.27 -1.07 38.19
C PHE A 816 42.13 -2.27 38.59
N ALA A 817 41.52 -3.30 39.18
CA ALA A 817 42.22 -4.54 39.57
C ALA A 817 42.44 -5.50 38.36
N ASN A 818 41.61 -5.40 37.33
CA ASN A 818 41.70 -6.27 36.15
C ASN A 818 42.59 -5.69 35.01
N GLU A 819 43.12 -4.50 35.14
CA GLU A 819 44.03 -3.87 34.17
C GLU A 819 45.52 -4.15 34.45
N ARG A 820 45.85 -5.06 35.38
CA ARG A 820 47.23 -5.51 35.63
C ARG A 820 47.56 -6.80 34.89
#